data_3620fc62391a95c38df99d00b3694e15
#
_entry.id   3620fc62391a95c38df99d00b3694e15
#
_cell.length_a   1.000
_cell.length_b   1.000
_cell.length_c   1.000
_cell.angle_alpha   90.00
_cell.angle_beta   90.00
_cell.angle_gamma   90.00
#
_symmetry.space_group_name_H-M   'P 1'
#
loop_
_entity.id
_entity.type
_entity.pdbx_description
1 polymer ?
#
loop_
_entity_poly.entity_id
_entity_poly.type
_entity_poly.pdbx_seq_one_letter_code
_entity_poly.pdbx_strand_id
1 'polypeptide(L)'
;MNKQNLLSHWALPILAMLIVAVFYFFPYYQGYRFRAADQFQLEYMMYPLKEAKGQSGHLPFWAPHLFSGMPSYLIAYEAENILWKDPIYYFAKIFREYPPVILFVGLLGFFLFLWAEGLPGPLALGGAFAFVMMSYYTNMIVATHWGKSSVLFTAPYGLAGLSLLFQGRWSEGVILSLFGWAGMIGGHHPQMSYYVLFLWAAYVLFRLWEARQKRTWKPFLVATAFLGVSAGVGALSQAANLLPYYEYGQYSIRGGSELERDQTRDPALQTGLDKSYAQSYSASRAELWTLIIPDFVGGTSQEDLVKRLGRSSALYEKLKPYGPQGIAFARSAPTYWGGSPFSAGSFYAGIIPFFLIILGLVYRADPLDWTLLYTGWIVLQLSLGAYGYSLWLTPLLLLLPWLSYFLPRKYLPAPWRPWATAGLFLTGWGLISLLDNNPAESYKLTDAALEYLPFYNKFRAPSTLLVVMGFLWAWLGMRGLKRFLDEPSARRFWIGLGITALIVILVGILGGVFEWFSFEGEADEELRRQNLPEELLAALREDRITLAQRSAMQSLFWLALAGGVLLLRIRDWLKATLAAFAIAFLILLDGWLVNSRYFPRQSTYVRKTEIPLPPPPQPYETYLKTQDTAFYRILPLHTSPFTDARPSVFLENAGGYHPAKLKRYQQLIETHLSRLELPVLQMLGIKYLTANGQYAIPPTYDSLLTFPDGITLYRLRAPVRYTWLAESLVVYPRIDQTLDSLSQYDLSRYALITQKDLQLLPTQPQSAPLDSSEGVEILRRNPLEEILLRVRSRTARLLVLSEIHYPPDWKATVDGQETPIIYTNFVLRGIVVPPGEHTVRVYLQSAIHERGSRLSLIGSLLAWALAAVATGGTLWHWRKWKPPQSPS
;
A
#
# COMPACT_ATOMS: atom_id res chain seq x y z
N MET A 1 -28.69 31.24 -3.87
CA MET A 1 -27.36 31.53 -4.47
C MET A 1 -27.57 32.31 -5.77
N ASN A 2 -26.85 33.42 -5.96
CA ASN A 2 -26.88 34.17 -7.22
C ASN A 2 -26.24 33.32 -8.32
N LYS A 3 -26.66 33.47 -9.60
CA LYS A 3 -26.11 32.72 -10.76
C LYS A 3 -24.57 32.77 -10.87
N GLN A 4 -23.95 33.92 -10.53
CA GLN A 4 -22.49 34.06 -10.52
C GLN A 4 -21.84 33.22 -9.43
N ASN A 5 -22.43 33.07 -8.25
CA ASN A 5 -21.93 32.23 -7.18
C ASN A 5 -22.05 30.75 -7.53
N LEU A 6 -23.15 30.32 -8.18
CA LEU A 6 -23.30 28.95 -8.65
C LEU A 6 -22.22 28.60 -9.68
N LEU A 7 -21.95 29.49 -10.63
CA LEU A 7 -20.96 29.25 -11.68
C LEU A 7 -19.53 29.13 -11.11
N SER A 8 -19.10 30.08 -10.27
CA SER A 8 -17.73 30.10 -9.74
C SER A 8 -17.47 29.10 -8.64
N HIS A 9 -18.47 28.77 -7.82
CA HIS A 9 -18.27 27.85 -6.67
C HIS A 9 -18.51 26.39 -6.99
N TRP A 10 -19.22 26.06 -8.08
CA TRP A 10 -19.54 24.68 -8.42
C TRP A 10 -19.24 24.31 -9.88
N ALA A 11 -19.87 25.00 -10.83
CA ALA A 11 -19.81 24.57 -12.22
C ALA A 11 -18.38 24.61 -12.81
N LEU A 12 -17.67 25.72 -12.63
CA LEU A 12 -16.28 25.85 -13.10
C LEU A 12 -15.32 24.87 -12.40
N PRO A 13 -15.33 24.75 -11.05
CA PRO A 13 -14.53 23.73 -10.38
C PRO A 13 -14.81 22.31 -10.84
N ILE A 14 -16.08 21.89 -10.96
CA ILE A 14 -16.42 20.54 -11.43
C ILE A 14 -15.94 20.32 -12.87
N LEU A 15 -16.16 21.28 -13.76
CA LEU A 15 -15.68 21.18 -15.14
C LEU A 15 -14.15 21.08 -15.20
N ALA A 16 -13.42 21.85 -14.40
CA ALA A 16 -11.97 21.79 -14.33
C ALA A 16 -11.49 20.43 -13.82
N MET A 17 -12.14 19.87 -12.79
CA MET A 17 -11.82 18.53 -12.29
C MET A 17 -12.05 17.43 -13.32
N LEU A 18 -13.16 17.51 -14.09
CA LEU A 18 -13.45 16.57 -15.19
C LEU A 18 -12.40 16.65 -16.30
N ILE A 19 -12.04 17.87 -16.71
CA ILE A 19 -11.01 18.09 -17.72
C ILE A 19 -9.67 17.49 -17.24
N VAL A 20 -9.25 17.83 -16.04
CA VAL A 20 -7.99 17.32 -15.49
C VAL A 20 -8.00 15.78 -15.40
N ALA A 21 -9.06 15.17 -14.91
CA ALA A 21 -9.15 13.72 -14.79
C ALA A 21 -9.02 12.98 -16.13
N VAL A 22 -9.66 13.50 -17.18
CA VAL A 22 -9.61 12.94 -18.54
C VAL A 22 -8.24 13.17 -19.18
N PHE A 23 -7.74 14.42 -19.18
CA PHE A 23 -6.52 14.77 -19.91
C PHE A 23 -5.25 14.24 -19.24
N TYR A 24 -5.23 14.13 -17.91
CA TYR A 24 -4.06 13.61 -17.18
C TYR A 24 -3.71 12.17 -17.58
N PHE A 25 -4.73 11.32 -17.77
CA PHE A 25 -4.57 9.93 -18.19
C PHE A 25 -5.10 9.66 -19.61
N PHE A 26 -5.05 10.67 -20.48
CA PHE A 26 -5.57 10.57 -21.85
C PHE A 26 -5.03 9.37 -22.67
N PRO A 27 -3.78 8.91 -22.49
CA PRO A 27 -3.28 7.72 -23.18
C PRO A 27 -4.15 6.47 -23.00
N TYR A 28 -4.85 6.32 -21.87
CA TYR A 28 -5.77 5.19 -21.67
C TYR A 28 -6.88 5.12 -22.71
N TYR A 29 -7.44 6.28 -23.09
CA TYR A 29 -8.45 6.38 -24.15
C TYR A 29 -7.90 6.15 -25.54
N GLN A 30 -6.56 6.17 -25.70
CA GLN A 30 -5.84 5.85 -26.93
C GLN A 30 -5.42 4.37 -27.03
N GLY A 31 -5.89 3.50 -26.11
CA GLY A 31 -5.56 2.08 -26.08
C GLY A 31 -4.23 1.73 -25.42
N TYR A 32 -3.67 2.65 -24.61
CA TYR A 32 -2.49 2.38 -23.78
C TYR A 32 -2.90 1.93 -22.37
N ARG A 33 -1.95 1.32 -21.67
CA ARG A 33 -2.01 1.01 -20.24
C ARG A 33 -0.66 1.27 -19.60
N PHE A 34 -0.59 1.27 -18.27
CA PHE A 34 0.70 1.41 -17.58
C PHE A 34 1.58 0.19 -17.81
N ARG A 35 2.87 0.44 -17.92
CA ARG A 35 3.94 -0.57 -17.90
C ARG A 35 4.36 -0.78 -16.43
N ALA A 36 3.50 -1.37 -15.62
CA ALA A 36 3.75 -1.61 -14.21
C ALA A 36 4.01 -3.10 -13.96
N ALA A 37 5.18 -3.44 -13.41
CA ALA A 37 5.56 -4.82 -13.14
C ALA A 37 4.55 -5.50 -12.19
N ASP A 38 4.16 -4.83 -11.12
CA ASP A 38 3.18 -5.36 -10.15
C ASP A 38 1.82 -5.64 -10.78
N GLN A 39 1.41 -4.86 -11.78
CA GLN A 39 0.16 -5.14 -12.50
C GLN A 39 0.26 -6.44 -13.29
N PHE A 40 1.36 -6.66 -13.99
CA PHE A 40 1.54 -7.91 -14.73
C PHE A 40 1.59 -9.11 -13.80
N GLN A 41 2.31 -8.99 -12.67
CA GLN A 41 2.33 -10.04 -11.66
C GLN A 41 0.92 -10.37 -11.15
N LEU A 42 0.12 -9.35 -10.83
CA LEU A 42 -1.27 -9.54 -10.41
C LEU A 42 -2.12 -10.17 -11.52
N GLU A 43 -2.00 -9.69 -12.76
CA GLU A 43 -2.73 -10.23 -13.91
C GLU A 43 -2.37 -11.70 -14.19
N TYR A 44 -1.10 -12.08 -14.02
CA TYR A 44 -0.64 -13.48 -14.14
C TYR A 44 -1.23 -14.37 -13.05
N MET A 45 -1.24 -13.90 -11.79
CA MET A 45 -1.89 -14.62 -10.69
C MET A 45 -3.40 -14.81 -10.92
N MET A 46 -4.07 -13.77 -11.46
CA MET A 46 -5.52 -13.77 -11.66
C MET A 46 -5.96 -14.60 -12.86
N TYR A 47 -5.11 -14.76 -13.89
CA TYR A 47 -5.52 -15.33 -15.17
C TYR A 47 -6.13 -16.74 -15.05
N PRO A 48 -5.49 -17.72 -14.39
CA PRO A 48 -6.06 -19.06 -14.26
C PRO A 48 -7.40 -19.10 -13.49
N LEU A 49 -7.56 -18.20 -12.52
CA LEU A 49 -8.79 -18.06 -11.74
C LEU A 49 -9.93 -17.49 -12.59
N LYS A 50 -9.64 -16.53 -13.46
CA LYS A 50 -10.61 -15.96 -14.40
C LYS A 50 -11.01 -16.97 -15.48
N GLU A 51 -10.09 -17.78 -15.94
CA GLU A 51 -10.36 -18.88 -16.87
C GLU A 51 -11.30 -19.91 -16.22
N ALA A 52 -11.00 -20.32 -14.98
CA ALA A 52 -11.87 -21.21 -14.20
C ALA A 52 -13.26 -20.60 -13.96
N LYS A 53 -13.35 -19.29 -13.70
CA LYS A 53 -14.64 -18.58 -13.60
C LYS A 53 -15.44 -18.69 -14.89
N GLY A 54 -14.80 -18.62 -16.05
CA GLY A 54 -15.46 -18.79 -17.35
C GLY A 54 -16.14 -20.15 -17.50
N GLN A 55 -15.66 -21.17 -16.80
CA GLN A 55 -16.17 -22.53 -16.81
C GLN A 55 -17.21 -22.79 -15.70
N SER A 56 -16.95 -22.28 -14.47
CA SER A 56 -17.79 -22.54 -13.28
C SER A 56 -18.81 -21.44 -12.96
N GLY A 57 -18.69 -20.26 -13.55
CA GLY A 57 -19.54 -19.09 -13.31
C GLY A 57 -19.14 -18.25 -12.10
N HIS A 58 -18.25 -18.71 -11.22
CA HIS A 58 -17.75 -17.98 -10.05
C HIS A 58 -16.22 -18.04 -9.92
N LEU A 59 -15.63 -17.06 -9.23
CA LEU A 59 -14.20 -17.09 -8.95
C LEU A 59 -13.89 -18.11 -7.85
N PRO A 60 -12.94 -19.02 -8.08
CA PRO A 60 -12.52 -19.97 -7.06
C PRO A 60 -11.88 -19.26 -5.86
N PHE A 61 -12.10 -19.78 -4.64
CA PHE A 61 -11.43 -19.26 -3.43
C PHE A 61 -10.03 -19.82 -3.19
N TRP A 62 -9.56 -20.69 -4.09
CA TRP A 62 -8.24 -21.35 -4.02
C TRP A 62 -7.46 -21.17 -5.31
N ALA A 63 -6.16 -20.92 -5.19
CA ALA A 63 -5.20 -20.77 -6.30
C ALA A 63 -4.13 -21.87 -6.24
N PRO A 64 -4.34 -23.04 -6.86
CA PRO A 64 -3.39 -24.18 -6.83
C PRO A 64 -2.11 -23.91 -7.61
N HIS A 65 -2.15 -22.96 -8.54
CA HIS A 65 -1.04 -22.56 -9.42
C HIS A 65 -0.01 -21.66 -8.76
N LEU A 66 -0.18 -21.30 -7.47
CA LEU A 66 0.74 -20.45 -6.72
C LEU A 66 1.13 -21.13 -5.42
N PHE A 67 2.45 -21.22 -5.15
CA PHE A 67 2.99 -21.75 -3.89
C PHE A 67 2.42 -23.11 -3.50
N SER A 68 2.22 -24.01 -4.47
CA SER A 68 1.55 -25.31 -4.30
C SER A 68 0.11 -25.23 -3.76
N GLY A 69 -0.48 -24.05 -3.76
CA GLY A 69 -1.84 -23.75 -3.30
C GLY A 69 -1.92 -22.68 -2.22
N MET A 70 -2.77 -21.68 -2.44
CA MET A 70 -3.08 -20.63 -1.46
C MET A 70 -4.50 -20.08 -1.67
N PRO A 71 -5.13 -19.47 -0.63
CA PRO A 71 -6.40 -18.76 -0.80
C PRO A 71 -6.31 -17.61 -1.79
N SER A 72 -7.33 -17.42 -2.62
CA SER A 72 -7.38 -16.40 -3.66
C SER A 72 -7.94 -15.05 -3.19
N TYR A 73 -8.29 -14.88 -1.92
CA TYR A 73 -8.94 -13.68 -1.37
C TYR A 73 -8.21 -12.37 -1.64
N LEU A 74 -6.87 -12.40 -1.72
CA LEU A 74 -6.03 -11.24 -2.02
C LEU A 74 -5.55 -11.18 -3.47
N ILE A 75 -6.00 -12.12 -4.32
CA ILE A 75 -5.60 -12.23 -5.74
C ILE A 75 -6.77 -11.85 -6.64
N ALA A 76 -7.83 -12.65 -6.58
CA ALA A 76 -9.04 -12.48 -7.37
C ALA A 76 -10.23 -12.92 -6.51
N TYR A 77 -10.91 -11.96 -5.93
CA TYR A 77 -12.04 -12.21 -5.05
C TYR A 77 -13.22 -11.32 -5.43
N GLU A 78 -14.36 -11.92 -5.59
CA GLU A 78 -15.62 -11.19 -5.81
C GLU A 78 -16.48 -11.32 -4.56
N ALA A 79 -16.54 -10.25 -3.80
CA ALA A 79 -17.41 -10.17 -2.65
C ALA A 79 -18.87 -10.06 -3.11
N GLU A 80 -19.70 -10.95 -2.62
CA GLU A 80 -21.12 -10.98 -2.94
C GLU A 80 -21.96 -10.08 -2.03
N ASN A 81 -23.16 -9.73 -2.49
CA ASN A 81 -24.16 -9.00 -1.72
C ASN A 81 -23.75 -7.62 -1.20
N ILE A 82 -22.71 -7.01 -1.77
CA ILE A 82 -22.36 -5.62 -1.53
C ILE A 82 -23.21 -4.75 -2.46
N LEU A 83 -24.34 -4.22 -1.97
CA LEU A 83 -25.24 -3.35 -2.72
C LEU A 83 -24.92 -1.88 -2.53
N TRP A 84 -24.32 -1.49 -1.38
CA TRP A 84 -23.79 -0.14 -1.15
C TRP A 84 -22.34 -0.09 -1.64
N LYS A 85 -22.14 0.57 -2.77
CA LYS A 85 -20.83 0.69 -3.41
C LYS A 85 -20.14 2.00 -3.04
N ASP A 86 -18.85 2.09 -3.30
CA ASP A 86 -18.06 3.31 -3.15
C ASP A 86 -18.27 4.28 -4.34
N PRO A 87 -17.80 5.54 -4.22
CA PRO A 87 -17.91 6.52 -5.30
C PRO A 87 -17.25 6.08 -6.61
N ILE A 88 -16.16 5.31 -6.56
CA ILE A 88 -15.42 4.84 -7.75
C ILE A 88 -16.33 4.00 -8.63
N TYR A 89 -17.09 3.09 -8.03
CA TYR A 89 -18.02 2.23 -8.77
C TYR A 89 -19.05 3.02 -9.58
N TYR A 90 -19.62 4.08 -8.98
CA TYR A 90 -20.64 4.89 -9.67
C TYR A 90 -20.05 5.71 -10.82
N PHE A 91 -18.86 6.27 -10.66
CA PHE A 91 -18.19 7.05 -11.70
C PHE A 91 -17.51 6.20 -12.77
N ALA A 92 -17.18 4.91 -12.49
CA ALA A 92 -16.54 4.01 -13.46
C ALA A 92 -17.34 3.86 -14.76
N LYS A 93 -18.67 3.85 -14.67
CA LYS A 93 -19.55 3.76 -15.84
C LYS A 93 -19.47 4.99 -16.75
N ILE A 94 -19.13 6.16 -16.20
CA ILE A 94 -19.02 7.42 -16.92
C ILE A 94 -17.69 7.50 -17.67
N PHE A 95 -16.59 7.23 -16.96
CA PHE A 95 -15.25 7.39 -17.50
C PHE A 95 -14.75 6.20 -18.33
N ARG A 96 -15.29 4.98 -18.10
CA ARG A 96 -14.92 3.70 -18.76
C ARG A 96 -13.49 3.22 -18.50
N GLU A 97 -12.56 4.08 -18.13
CA GLU A 97 -11.16 3.76 -17.80
C GLU A 97 -10.87 4.10 -16.33
N TYR A 98 -10.17 3.21 -15.64
CA TYR A 98 -10.01 3.28 -14.18
C TYR A 98 -9.18 4.46 -13.66
N PRO A 99 -7.99 4.80 -14.26
CA PRO A 99 -7.16 5.89 -13.75
C PRO A 99 -7.86 7.26 -13.77
N PRO A 100 -8.60 7.66 -14.83
CA PRO A 100 -9.39 8.89 -14.80
C PRO A 100 -10.49 8.90 -13.75
N VAL A 101 -11.14 7.74 -13.51
CA VAL A 101 -12.18 7.62 -12.47
C VAL A 101 -11.60 7.92 -11.11
N ILE A 102 -10.51 7.24 -10.75
CA ILE A 102 -9.95 7.32 -9.41
C ILE A 102 -9.41 8.73 -9.14
N LEU A 103 -8.82 9.38 -10.14
CA LEU A 103 -8.36 10.76 -10.03
C LEU A 103 -9.54 11.72 -9.81
N PHE A 104 -10.62 11.57 -10.59
CA PHE A 104 -11.82 12.40 -10.45
C PHE A 104 -12.49 12.22 -9.07
N VAL A 105 -12.58 10.98 -8.59
CA VAL A 105 -13.14 10.69 -7.25
C VAL A 105 -12.31 11.37 -6.16
N GLY A 106 -10.98 11.33 -6.26
CA GLY A 106 -10.09 12.04 -5.33
C GLY A 106 -10.26 13.55 -5.38
N LEU A 107 -10.32 14.13 -6.58
CA LEU A 107 -10.57 15.56 -6.79
C LEU A 107 -11.91 15.99 -6.18
N LEU A 108 -12.98 15.29 -6.51
CA LEU A 108 -14.32 15.62 -6.04
C LEU A 108 -14.43 15.44 -4.51
N GLY A 109 -13.89 14.33 -3.98
CA GLY A 109 -13.92 14.06 -2.55
C GLY A 109 -13.21 15.14 -1.74
N PHE A 110 -12.01 15.54 -2.17
CA PHE A 110 -11.26 16.59 -1.45
C PHE A 110 -11.89 17.98 -1.64
N PHE A 111 -12.43 18.27 -2.82
CA PHE A 111 -13.22 19.47 -3.04
C PHE A 111 -14.42 19.54 -2.10
N LEU A 112 -15.21 18.46 -1.97
CA LEU A 112 -16.36 18.39 -1.06
C LEU A 112 -15.94 18.53 0.40
N PHE A 113 -14.79 17.96 0.78
CA PHE A 113 -14.26 18.11 2.12
C PHE A 113 -13.93 19.59 2.45
N LEU A 114 -13.18 20.27 1.59
CA LEU A 114 -12.84 21.68 1.82
C LEU A 114 -14.07 22.61 1.75
N TRP A 115 -15.03 22.27 0.88
CA TRP A 115 -16.32 22.97 0.88
C TRP A 115 -17.09 22.75 2.19
N ALA A 116 -17.09 21.53 2.72
CA ALA A 116 -17.68 21.26 4.04
C ALA A 116 -16.97 22.05 5.16
N GLU A 117 -15.68 22.29 5.05
CA GLU A 117 -14.91 23.18 5.96
C GLU A 117 -15.17 24.67 5.72
N GLY A 118 -16.11 25.02 4.85
CA GLY A 118 -16.52 26.41 4.60
C GLY A 118 -15.59 27.20 3.66
N LEU A 119 -14.75 26.50 2.88
CA LEU A 119 -13.91 27.15 1.89
C LEU A 119 -14.69 27.39 0.58
N PRO A 120 -14.56 28.57 -0.06
CA PRO A 120 -15.18 28.86 -1.35
C PRO A 120 -14.69 27.91 -2.44
N GLY A 121 -15.53 27.66 -3.46
CA GLY A 121 -15.23 26.71 -4.54
C GLY A 121 -13.87 26.88 -5.22
N PRO A 122 -13.40 28.09 -5.55
CA PRO A 122 -12.05 28.26 -6.11
C PRO A 122 -10.92 27.82 -5.19
N LEU A 123 -11.07 28.01 -3.86
CA LEU A 123 -10.10 27.52 -2.87
C LEU A 123 -10.21 26.00 -2.70
N ALA A 124 -11.44 25.48 -2.65
CA ALA A 124 -11.66 24.05 -2.58
C ALA A 124 -11.05 23.32 -3.81
N LEU A 125 -11.14 23.92 -5.00
CA LEU A 125 -10.48 23.42 -6.22
C LEU A 125 -8.96 23.44 -6.09
N GLY A 126 -8.38 24.52 -5.59
CA GLY A 126 -6.93 24.61 -5.35
C GLY A 126 -6.43 23.54 -4.41
N GLY A 127 -7.18 23.27 -3.33
CA GLY A 127 -6.85 22.17 -2.41
C GLY A 127 -7.05 20.78 -3.03
N ALA A 128 -8.08 20.58 -3.85
CA ALA A 128 -8.27 19.33 -4.58
C ALA A 128 -7.09 19.05 -5.51
N PHE A 129 -6.60 20.06 -6.23
CA PHE A 129 -5.39 19.92 -7.06
C PHE A 129 -4.13 19.67 -6.21
N ALA A 130 -3.93 20.42 -5.12
CA ALA A 130 -2.80 20.18 -4.22
C ALA A 130 -2.78 18.76 -3.67
N PHE A 131 -3.95 18.22 -3.32
CA PHE A 131 -4.11 16.87 -2.83
C PHE A 131 -3.73 15.83 -3.90
N VAL A 132 -4.38 15.82 -5.06
CA VAL A 132 -4.19 14.75 -6.04
C VAL A 132 -2.85 14.83 -6.79
N MET A 133 -2.24 16.03 -6.88
CA MET A 133 -0.97 16.24 -7.58
C MET A 133 0.26 15.92 -6.73
N MET A 134 0.10 15.56 -5.45
CA MET A 134 1.21 15.00 -4.68
C MET A 134 1.82 13.83 -5.45
N SER A 135 3.12 13.87 -5.72
CA SER A 135 3.76 12.94 -6.66
C SER A 135 3.65 11.48 -6.23
N TYR A 136 3.62 11.22 -4.92
CA TYR A 136 3.44 9.87 -4.40
C TYR A 136 2.07 9.26 -4.77
N TYR A 137 0.99 10.06 -4.90
CA TYR A 137 -0.31 9.57 -5.32
C TYR A 137 -0.31 9.17 -6.79
N THR A 138 0.33 9.98 -7.63
CA THR A 138 0.53 9.63 -9.05
C THR A 138 1.38 8.37 -9.17
N ASN A 139 2.44 8.24 -8.37
CA ASN A 139 3.26 7.04 -8.32
C ASN A 139 2.42 5.79 -8.01
N MET A 140 1.55 5.84 -6.99
CA MET A 140 0.66 4.73 -6.67
C MET A 140 -0.30 4.35 -7.81
N ILE A 141 -0.83 5.35 -8.53
CA ILE A 141 -1.70 5.10 -9.68
C ILE A 141 -0.91 4.45 -10.82
N VAL A 142 0.28 4.96 -11.13
CA VAL A 142 1.15 4.45 -12.20
C VAL A 142 1.68 3.06 -11.87
N ALA A 143 2.04 2.82 -10.61
CA ALA A 143 2.41 1.49 -10.11
C ALA A 143 1.20 0.53 -9.99
N THR A 144 -0.01 1.01 -10.35
CA THR A 144 -1.26 0.24 -10.29
C THR A 144 -1.64 -0.30 -8.91
N HIS A 145 -1.21 0.40 -7.87
CA HIS A 145 -1.62 0.10 -6.50
C HIS A 145 -3.07 0.57 -6.25
N TRP A 146 -4.00 -0.02 -6.97
CA TRP A 146 -5.41 0.40 -7.00
C TRP A 146 -6.05 0.43 -5.63
N GLY A 147 -5.74 -0.55 -4.78
CA GLY A 147 -6.24 -0.60 -3.41
C GLY A 147 -5.81 0.61 -2.59
N LYS A 148 -4.52 0.98 -2.63
CA LYS A 148 -4.01 2.18 -1.93
C LYS A 148 -4.68 3.44 -2.44
N SER A 149 -4.76 3.58 -3.77
CA SER A 149 -5.35 4.76 -4.42
C SER A 149 -6.86 4.88 -4.10
N SER A 150 -7.60 3.76 -4.12
CA SER A 150 -9.03 3.73 -3.76
C SER A 150 -9.26 4.25 -2.34
N VAL A 151 -8.51 3.75 -1.37
CA VAL A 151 -8.62 4.20 0.03
C VAL A 151 -8.34 5.69 0.14
N LEU A 152 -7.24 6.17 -0.43
CA LEU A 152 -6.82 7.57 -0.28
C LEU A 152 -7.78 8.54 -0.94
N PHE A 153 -8.34 8.19 -2.09
CA PHE A 153 -9.21 9.09 -2.84
C PHE A 153 -10.68 9.02 -2.39
N THR A 154 -11.07 7.97 -1.68
CA THR A 154 -12.40 7.92 -1.06
C THR A 154 -12.43 8.45 0.37
N ALA A 155 -11.30 8.45 1.08
CA ALA A 155 -11.20 8.99 2.44
C ALA A 155 -11.68 10.44 2.60
N PRO A 156 -11.45 11.38 1.65
CA PRO A 156 -11.95 12.75 1.78
C PRO A 156 -13.47 12.86 1.87
N TYR A 157 -14.24 11.91 1.33
CA TYR A 157 -15.70 11.88 1.50
C TYR A 157 -16.07 11.68 2.97
N GLY A 158 -15.36 10.77 3.65
CA GLY A 158 -15.58 10.55 5.07
C GLY A 158 -15.20 11.77 5.92
N LEU A 159 -14.09 12.48 5.58
CA LEU A 159 -13.74 13.75 6.23
C LEU A 159 -14.79 14.83 5.99
N ALA A 160 -15.34 14.93 4.76
CA ALA A 160 -16.44 15.84 4.46
C ALA A 160 -17.68 15.50 5.30
N GLY A 161 -18.00 14.20 5.37
CA GLY A 161 -19.11 13.72 6.20
C GLY A 161 -18.91 14.05 7.68
N LEU A 162 -17.72 13.80 8.20
CA LEU A 162 -17.33 14.13 9.57
C LEU A 162 -17.48 15.63 9.88
N SER A 163 -16.96 16.49 8.98
CA SER A 163 -17.09 17.94 9.10
C SER A 163 -18.56 18.38 9.16
N LEU A 164 -19.39 17.88 8.26
CA LEU A 164 -20.81 18.21 8.16
C LEU A 164 -21.61 17.74 9.40
N LEU A 165 -21.30 16.57 9.93
CA LEU A 165 -21.91 16.05 11.16
C LEU A 165 -21.65 17.00 12.34
N PHE A 166 -20.42 17.49 12.51
CA PHE A 166 -20.11 18.45 13.57
C PHE A 166 -20.73 19.84 13.36
N GLN A 167 -21.17 20.15 12.15
CA GLN A 167 -21.94 21.36 11.84
C GLN A 167 -23.45 21.16 11.98
N GLY A 168 -23.91 19.97 12.36
CA GLY A 168 -25.32 19.64 12.48
C GLY A 168 -26.05 19.38 11.15
N ARG A 169 -25.29 19.21 10.07
CA ARG A 169 -25.79 18.82 8.73
C ARG A 169 -25.85 17.30 8.63
N TRP A 170 -26.79 16.73 9.38
CA TRP A 170 -26.83 15.28 9.61
C TRP A 170 -27.00 14.46 8.35
N SER A 171 -27.86 14.91 7.44
CA SER A 171 -28.22 14.19 6.23
C SER A 171 -27.04 14.01 5.30
N GLU A 172 -26.42 15.12 4.90
CA GLU A 172 -25.27 15.09 4.01
C GLU A 172 -24.05 14.44 4.69
N GLY A 173 -23.92 14.71 5.99
CA GLY A 173 -22.86 14.14 6.80
C GLY A 173 -22.89 12.62 6.85
N VAL A 174 -24.06 12.01 7.06
CA VAL A 174 -24.25 10.54 7.07
C VAL A 174 -23.93 9.94 5.70
N ILE A 175 -24.48 10.52 4.62
CA ILE A 175 -24.27 9.99 3.26
C ILE A 175 -22.78 9.99 2.88
N LEU A 176 -22.10 11.12 3.09
CA LEU A 176 -20.67 11.22 2.74
C LEU A 176 -19.81 10.35 3.66
N SER A 177 -20.15 10.20 4.94
CA SER A 177 -19.46 9.25 5.85
C SER A 177 -19.63 7.83 5.38
N LEU A 178 -20.83 7.39 4.98
CA LEU A 178 -21.07 6.04 4.45
C LEU A 178 -20.24 5.78 3.20
N PHE A 179 -20.16 6.73 2.27
CA PHE A 179 -19.32 6.59 1.07
C PHE A 179 -17.83 6.52 1.41
N GLY A 180 -17.37 7.34 2.35
CA GLY A 180 -15.97 7.33 2.79
C GLY A 180 -15.59 5.98 3.42
N TRP A 181 -16.41 5.48 4.36
CA TRP A 181 -16.16 4.18 4.99
C TRP A 181 -16.24 3.01 3.99
N ALA A 182 -17.24 2.99 3.11
CA ALA A 182 -17.35 1.96 2.09
C ALA A 182 -16.11 1.92 1.18
N GLY A 183 -15.62 3.08 0.74
CA GLY A 183 -14.44 3.16 -0.11
C GLY A 183 -13.13 2.83 0.60
N MET A 184 -12.98 3.25 1.88
CA MET A 184 -11.79 2.93 2.66
C MET A 184 -11.66 1.43 2.95
N ILE A 185 -12.77 0.74 3.18
CA ILE A 185 -12.75 -0.72 3.42
C ILE A 185 -12.75 -1.48 2.09
N GLY A 186 -13.60 -1.09 1.14
CA GLY A 186 -13.69 -1.69 -0.20
C GLY A 186 -12.45 -1.50 -1.06
N GLY A 187 -11.55 -0.57 -0.71
CA GLY A 187 -10.25 -0.40 -1.36
C GLY A 187 -9.25 -1.52 -1.07
N HIS A 188 -9.58 -2.45 -0.18
CA HIS A 188 -8.76 -3.64 0.13
C HIS A 188 -7.32 -3.34 0.60
N HIS A 189 -7.08 -2.19 1.24
CA HIS A 189 -5.77 -1.85 1.75
C HIS A 189 -5.81 -1.32 3.20
N PRO A 190 -5.89 -2.21 4.20
CA PRO A 190 -6.06 -1.84 5.61
C PRO A 190 -5.03 -0.84 6.14
N GLN A 191 -3.77 -0.95 5.70
CA GLN A 191 -2.69 -0.05 6.09
C GLN A 191 -2.99 1.42 5.71
N MET A 192 -3.48 1.67 4.50
CA MET A 192 -3.83 3.03 4.08
C MET A 192 -5.02 3.57 4.87
N SER A 193 -6.04 2.75 5.09
CA SER A 193 -7.19 3.10 5.93
C SER A 193 -6.74 3.47 7.34
N TYR A 194 -5.86 2.66 7.93
CA TYR A 194 -5.29 2.89 9.26
C TYR A 194 -4.53 4.23 9.34
N TYR A 195 -3.72 4.56 8.33
CA TYR A 195 -2.96 5.81 8.32
C TYR A 195 -3.84 7.05 8.18
N VAL A 196 -4.89 6.98 7.38
CA VAL A 196 -5.88 8.08 7.28
C VAL A 196 -6.63 8.29 8.60
N LEU A 197 -6.86 7.21 9.37
CA LEU A 197 -7.53 7.32 10.68
C LEU A 197 -6.74 8.16 11.70
N PHE A 198 -5.42 8.32 11.58
CA PHE A 198 -4.66 9.29 12.42
C PHE A 198 -5.19 10.71 12.24
N LEU A 199 -5.42 11.12 10.98
CA LEU A 199 -5.97 12.44 10.69
C LEU A 199 -7.41 12.58 11.19
N TRP A 200 -8.25 11.55 10.99
CA TRP A 200 -9.63 11.58 11.45
C TRP A 200 -9.70 11.63 12.98
N ALA A 201 -8.88 10.85 13.66
CA ALA A 201 -8.80 10.86 15.13
C ALA A 201 -8.36 12.24 15.65
N ALA A 202 -7.32 12.83 15.06
CA ALA A 202 -6.87 14.16 15.42
C ALA A 202 -7.98 15.21 15.26
N TYR A 203 -8.75 15.13 14.16
CA TYR A 203 -9.86 16.03 13.93
C TYR A 203 -11.01 15.83 14.93
N VAL A 204 -11.36 14.58 15.27
CA VAL A 204 -12.38 14.29 16.31
C VAL A 204 -11.90 14.79 17.68
N LEU A 205 -10.63 14.58 18.03
CA LEU A 205 -10.06 15.10 19.29
C LEU A 205 -10.07 16.62 19.34
N PHE A 206 -9.79 17.30 18.22
CA PHE A 206 -9.96 18.74 18.12
C PHE A 206 -11.41 19.17 18.36
N ARG A 207 -12.39 18.51 17.74
CA ARG A 207 -13.81 18.78 17.96
C ARG A 207 -14.28 18.50 19.40
N LEU A 208 -13.71 17.48 20.03
CA LEU A 208 -13.92 17.18 21.46
C LEU A 208 -13.41 18.33 22.34
N TRP A 209 -12.20 18.79 22.07
CA TRP A 209 -11.63 19.95 22.76
C TRP A 209 -12.49 21.20 22.57
N GLU A 210 -12.92 21.48 21.33
CA GLU A 210 -13.80 22.60 21.01
C GLU A 210 -15.14 22.50 21.75
N ALA A 211 -15.76 21.32 21.77
CA ALA A 211 -17.02 21.06 22.50
C ALA A 211 -16.88 21.31 24.00
N ARG A 212 -15.71 20.93 24.57
CA ARG A 212 -15.38 21.22 25.97
C ARG A 212 -15.27 22.73 26.24
N GLN A 213 -14.55 23.45 25.37
CA GLN A 213 -14.40 24.92 25.53
C GLN A 213 -15.69 25.68 25.38
N LYS A 214 -16.51 25.30 24.40
CA LYS A 214 -17.80 25.96 24.10
C LYS A 214 -18.99 25.40 24.91
N ARG A 215 -18.75 24.35 25.73
CA ARG A 215 -19.79 23.61 26.47
C ARG A 215 -20.89 23.02 25.57
N THR A 216 -20.54 22.62 24.34
CA THR A 216 -21.45 22.07 23.32
C THR A 216 -21.41 20.53 23.27
N TRP A 217 -21.53 19.90 24.43
CA TRP A 217 -21.44 18.43 24.55
C TRP A 217 -22.54 17.67 23.80
N LYS A 218 -23.79 18.16 23.87
CA LYS A 218 -24.91 17.49 23.20
C LYS A 218 -24.74 17.41 21.68
N PRO A 219 -24.43 18.49 20.94
CA PRO A 219 -24.12 18.42 19.51
C PRO A 219 -22.92 17.48 19.21
N PHE A 220 -21.85 17.53 20.01
CA PHE A 220 -20.71 16.67 19.84
C PHE A 220 -21.08 15.20 19.95
N LEU A 221 -21.79 14.79 21.02
CA LEU A 221 -22.21 13.41 21.24
C LEU A 221 -23.13 12.91 20.12
N VAL A 222 -24.07 13.75 19.66
CA VAL A 222 -24.93 13.39 18.53
C VAL A 222 -24.13 13.20 17.25
N ALA A 223 -23.21 14.11 16.93
CA ALA A 223 -22.35 13.98 15.74
C ALA A 223 -21.50 12.70 15.80
N THR A 224 -20.92 12.42 16.97
CA THR A 224 -20.11 11.22 17.18
C THR A 224 -20.95 9.93 17.09
N ALA A 225 -22.20 9.96 17.58
CA ALA A 225 -23.12 8.83 17.43
C ALA A 225 -23.45 8.56 15.96
N PHE A 226 -23.78 9.59 15.18
CA PHE A 226 -24.01 9.45 13.74
C PHE A 226 -22.75 8.97 12.98
N LEU A 227 -21.58 9.47 13.36
CA LEU A 227 -20.31 8.98 12.82
C LEU A 227 -20.13 7.50 13.12
N GLY A 228 -20.35 7.07 14.37
CA GLY A 228 -20.25 5.67 14.79
C GLY A 228 -21.23 4.76 14.04
N VAL A 229 -22.49 5.21 13.88
CA VAL A 229 -23.49 4.48 13.07
C VAL A 229 -23.05 4.39 11.62
N SER A 230 -22.60 5.48 11.01
CA SER A 230 -22.12 5.47 9.61
C SER A 230 -20.90 4.58 9.43
N ALA A 231 -19.97 4.58 10.39
CA ALA A 231 -18.79 3.72 10.39
C ALA A 231 -19.19 2.24 10.51
N GLY A 232 -20.06 1.92 11.48
CA GLY A 232 -20.53 0.55 11.70
C GLY A 232 -21.31 0.00 10.50
N VAL A 233 -22.24 0.78 9.95
CA VAL A 233 -23.03 0.37 8.78
C VAL A 233 -22.15 0.32 7.53
N GLY A 234 -21.24 1.28 7.34
CA GLY A 234 -20.25 1.27 6.26
C GLY A 234 -19.34 0.04 6.32
N ALA A 235 -18.82 -0.29 7.50
CA ALA A 235 -18.03 -1.50 7.71
C ALA A 235 -18.84 -2.77 7.47
N LEU A 236 -20.07 -2.83 7.99
CA LEU A 236 -20.96 -3.96 7.82
C LEU A 236 -21.32 -4.18 6.33
N SER A 237 -21.51 -3.10 5.56
CA SER A 237 -21.77 -3.20 4.11
C SER A 237 -20.60 -3.80 3.33
N GLN A 238 -19.39 -3.77 3.89
CA GLN A 238 -18.16 -4.32 3.31
C GLN A 238 -17.69 -5.59 4.04
N ALA A 239 -18.53 -6.22 4.86
CA ALA A 239 -18.15 -7.39 5.66
C ALA A 239 -17.68 -8.57 4.79
N ALA A 240 -18.24 -8.75 3.58
CA ALA A 240 -17.80 -9.76 2.62
C ALA A 240 -16.34 -9.54 2.16
N ASN A 241 -15.84 -8.33 2.19
CA ASN A 241 -14.43 -8.02 1.94
C ASN A 241 -13.61 -8.15 3.23
N LEU A 242 -14.10 -7.56 4.32
CA LEU A 242 -13.33 -7.38 5.55
C LEU A 242 -13.04 -8.70 6.26
N LEU A 243 -14.04 -9.59 6.37
CA LEU A 243 -13.91 -10.81 7.14
C LEU A 243 -12.92 -11.83 6.54
N PRO A 244 -12.94 -12.15 5.23
CA PRO A 244 -11.95 -13.03 4.63
C PRO A 244 -10.52 -12.46 4.73
N TYR A 245 -10.35 -11.13 4.61
CA TYR A 245 -9.04 -10.50 4.80
C TYR A 245 -8.52 -10.65 6.23
N TYR A 246 -9.38 -10.45 7.22
CA TYR A 246 -9.01 -10.60 8.62
C TYR A 246 -8.61 -12.04 8.95
N GLU A 247 -9.41 -13.02 8.54
CA GLU A 247 -9.12 -14.43 8.76
C GLU A 247 -7.84 -14.86 8.05
N TYR A 248 -7.74 -14.58 6.74
CA TYR A 248 -6.53 -14.90 5.97
C TYR A 248 -5.27 -14.23 6.55
N GLY A 249 -5.40 -13.01 7.02
CA GLY A 249 -4.32 -12.26 7.64
C GLY A 249 -3.63 -13.04 8.77
N GLN A 250 -4.37 -13.83 9.55
CA GLN A 250 -3.84 -14.62 10.67
C GLN A 250 -2.93 -15.77 10.20
N TYR A 251 -3.21 -16.35 9.03
CA TYR A 251 -2.44 -17.45 8.43
C TYR A 251 -1.31 -16.97 7.52
N SER A 252 -1.28 -15.68 7.19
CA SER A 252 -0.26 -15.09 6.34
C SER A 252 0.99 -14.68 7.13
N ILE A 253 2.05 -14.30 6.42
CA ILE A 253 3.26 -13.73 7.04
C ILE A 253 2.99 -12.52 7.95
N ARG A 254 1.80 -11.93 7.89
CA ARG A 254 1.36 -10.81 8.74
C ARG A 254 0.70 -11.25 10.04
N GLY A 255 0.42 -12.55 10.20
CA GLY A 255 -0.24 -13.14 11.36
C GLY A 255 0.68 -13.41 12.56
N GLY A 256 1.98 -13.31 12.36
CA GLY A 256 2.98 -13.73 13.34
C GLY A 256 3.51 -15.14 13.08
N SER A 257 4.57 -15.56 13.78
CA SER A 257 5.17 -16.88 13.67
C SER A 257 4.61 -17.85 14.70
N GLU A 258 4.34 -19.08 14.26
CA GLU A 258 3.99 -20.18 15.14
C GLU A 258 5.24 -20.89 15.70
N LEU A 259 6.45 -20.61 15.16
CA LEU A 259 7.70 -21.24 15.58
C LEU A 259 8.16 -20.64 16.91
N GLU A 260 8.42 -21.49 17.89
CA GLU A 260 8.88 -21.05 19.22
C GLU A 260 10.24 -20.35 19.16
N ARG A 261 11.13 -20.80 18.28
CA ARG A 261 12.44 -20.17 18.05
C ARG A 261 12.31 -18.70 17.61
N ASP A 262 11.34 -18.39 16.74
CA ASP A 262 11.09 -17.03 16.30
C ASP A 262 10.56 -16.18 17.45
N GLN A 263 9.59 -16.69 18.19
CA GLN A 263 8.97 -16.04 19.34
C GLN A 263 9.98 -15.81 20.49
N THR A 264 10.94 -16.72 20.67
CA THR A 264 12.01 -16.59 21.68
C THR A 264 13.02 -15.52 21.25
N ARG A 265 13.33 -15.45 19.95
CA ARG A 265 14.23 -14.44 19.40
C ARG A 265 13.64 -13.03 19.48
N ASP A 266 12.35 -12.88 19.15
CA ASP A 266 11.62 -11.62 19.18
C ASP A 266 10.14 -11.88 19.53
N PRO A 267 9.69 -11.53 20.76
CA PRO A 267 8.30 -11.68 21.16
C PRO A 267 7.29 -10.96 20.27
N ALA A 268 7.70 -9.90 19.55
CA ALA A 268 6.83 -9.20 18.63
C ALA A 268 6.40 -10.08 17.45
N LEU A 269 7.20 -11.10 17.11
CA LEU A 269 6.88 -12.09 16.07
C LEU A 269 5.69 -13.00 16.42
N GLN A 270 5.24 -13.04 17.66
CA GLN A 270 4.02 -13.75 18.03
C GLN A 270 2.79 -13.15 17.36
N THR A 271 2.78 -11.83 17.21
CA THR A 271 1.60 -11.09 16.76
C THR A 271 1.80 -10.25 15.51
N GLY A 272 3.02 -10.11 14.97
CA GLY A 272 3.30 -9.18 13.90
C GLY A 272 4.49 -9.54 13.03
N LEU A 273 4.98 -8.54 12.30
CA LEU A 273 6.14 -8.60 11.44
C LEU A 273 7.43 -8.45 12.27
N ASP A 274 8.52 -9.00 11.74
CA ASP A 274 9.87 -8.68 12.21
C ASP A 274 10.13 -7.17 12.11
N LYS A 275 10.82 -6.60 13.10
CA LYS A 275 11.08 -5.16 13.20
C LYS A 275 11.81 -4.63 11.97
N SER A 276 12.83 -5.33 11.50
CA SER A 276 13.61 -4.92 10.32
C SER A 276 12.75 -4.91 9.06
N TYR A 277 11.89 -5.91 8.92
CA TYR A 277 10.94 -5.98 7.79
C TYR A 277 9.84 -4.93 7.91
N ALA A 278 9.31 -4.68 9.11
CA ALA A 278 8.30 -3.63 9.34
C ALA A 278 8.84 -2.23 9.03
N GLN A 279 10.10 -1.98 9.38
CA GLN A 279 10.80 -0.70 9.15
C GLN A 279 11.48 -0.60 7.77
N SER A 280 11.42 -1.65 6.94
CA SER A 280 11.88 -1.56 5.55
C SER A 280 11.11 -0.46 4.81
N TYR A 281 11.73 0.24 3.88
CA TYR A 281 11.18 1.41 3.20
C TYR A 281 10.84 2.57 4.17
N SER A 282 11.66 2.80 5.16
CA SER A 282 11.63 4.02 5.98
C SER A 282 12.10 5.22 5.17
N ALA A 283 11.50 6.38 5.36
CA ALA A 283 11.99 7.62 4.76
C ALA A 283 13.25 8.10 5.50
N SER A 284 14.31 8.51 4.80
CA SER A 284 15.44 9.18 5.44
C SER A 284 15.06 10.60 5.87
N ARG A 285 15.82 11.18 6.79
CA ARG A 285 15.62 12.58 7.23
C ARG A 285 15.76 13.57 6.07
N ALA A 286 16.69 13.31 5.16
CA ALA A 286 16.88 14.09 3.94
C ALA A 286 15.68 13.99 2.99
N GLU A 287 15.03 12.82 2.93
CA GLU A 287 13.89 12.56 2.04
C GLU A 287 12.65 13.41 2.37
N LEU A 288 12.52 13.90 3.62
CA LEU A 288 11.44 14.83 3.98
C LEU A 288 11.51 16.16 3.21
N TRP A 289 12.69 16.59 2.76
CA TRP A 289 12.83 17.79 1.94
C TRP A 289 12.26 17.63 0.54
N THR A 290 12.05 16.41 0.08
CA THR A 290 11.38 16.17 -1.21
C THR A 290 9.94 16.68 -1.22
N LEU A 291 9.31 16.88 -0.06
CA LEU A 291 7.99 17.51 0.03
C LEU A 291 7.94 18.89 -0.62
N ILE A 292 9.07 19.62 -0.67
CA ILE A 292 9.17 20.97 -1.24
C ILE A 292 10.21 21.14 -2.35
N ILE A 293 11.18 20.21 -2.45
CA ILE A 293 12.25 20.18 -3.47
C ILE A 293 12.25 18.78 -4.10
N PRO A 294 11.60 18.58 -5.25
CA PRO A 294 11.28 17.23 -5.76
C PRO A 294 12.47 16.26 -5.84
N ASP A 295 13.61 16.70 -6.39
CA ASP A 295 14.78 15.85 -6.61
C ASP A 295 15.84 15.99 -5.51
N PHE A 296 15.45 16.36 -4.28
CA PHE A 296 16.41 16.59 -3.19
C PHE A 296 17.24 15.34 -2.86
N VAL A 297 16.61 14.17 -2.84
CA VAL A 297 17.32 12.89 -2.67
C VAL A 297 17.57 12.17 -4.01
N GLY A 298 17.79 12.95 -5.07
CA GLY A 298 17.84 12.41 -6.43
C GLY A 298 16.46 12.19 -7.02
N GLY A 299 16.36 11.56 -8.17
CA GLY A 299 15.09 11.28 -8.83
C GLY A 299 14.58 9.88 -8.50
N THR A 300 14.96 8.92 -9.33
CA THR A 300 14.58 7.51 -9.22
C THR A 300 15.81 6.64 -8.99
N SER A 301 15.60 5.38 -8.63
CA SER A 301 16.68 4.39 -8.52
C SER A 301 17.33 4.05 -9.87
N GLN A 302 16.71 4.46 -10.99
CA GLN A 302 17.24 4.35 -12.34
C GLN A 302 16.90 5.63 -13.10
N GLU A 303 17.82 6.61 -13.10
CA GLU A 303 17.62 7.92 -13.73
C GLU A 303 18.42 8.06 -15.02
N ASP A 304 17.81 8.60 -16.07
CA ASP A 304 18.51 8.96 -17.31
C ASP A 304 19.19 10.34 -17.14
N LEU A 305 20.41 10.35 -16.64
CA LEU A 305 21.21 11.57 -16.45
C LEU A 305 21.52 12.28 -17.77
N VAL A 306 21.61 11.54 -18.87
CA VAL A 306 21.84 12.14 -20.20
C VAL A 306 20.66 13.02 -20.59
N LYS A 307 19.43 12.56 -20.31
CA LYS A 307 18.21 13.34 -20.54
C LYS A 307 18.03 14.46 -19.52
N ARG A 308 18.38 14.22 -18.25
CA ARG A 308 18.14 15.17 -17.15
C ARG A 308 19.14 16.31 -17.10
N LEU A 309 20.41 16.02 -17.24
CA LEU A 309 21.51 16.98 -17.08
C LEU A 309 22.28 17.24 -18.38
N GLY A 310 22.26 16.30 -19.33
CA GLY A 310 23.01 16.41 -20.59
C GLY A 310 24.50 16.53 -20.31
N ARG A 311 25.15 17.51 -20.97
CA ARG A 311 26.59 17.80 -20.77
C ARG A 311 26.93 18.35 -19.38
N SER A 312 25.96 18.72 -18.55
CA SER A 312 26.20 19.15 -17.18
C SER A 312 26.29 17.97 -16.21
N SER A 313 26.14 16.72 -16.65
CA SER A 313 26.34 15.56 -15.80
C SER A 313 27.82 15.20 -15.72
N ALA A 314 28.38 15.28 -14.51
CA ALA A 314 29.76 14.89 -14.22
C ALA A 314 29.98 13.40 -14.48
N LEU A 315 29.00 12.54 -14.08
CA LEU A 315 29.07 11.10 -14.32
C LEU A 315 29.04 10.77 -15.81
N TYR A 316 28.16 11.40 -16.58
CA TYR A 316 28.07 11.16 -18.04
C TYR A 316 29.37 11.54 -18.76
N GLU A 317 29.95 12.71 -18.46
CA GLU A 317 31.21 13.13 -19.10
C GLU A 317 32.36 12.19 -18.76
N LYS A 318 32.45 11.68 -17.52
CA LYS A 318 33.44 10.66 -17.11
C LYS A 318 33.20 9.29 -17.73
N LEU A 319 31.96 8.92 -17.99
CA LEU A 319 31.61 7.62 -18.57
C LEU A 319 31.65 7.60 -20.11
N LYS A 320 31.57 8.74 -20.75
CA LYS A 320 31.58 8.89 -22.20
C LYS A 320 32.78 8.20 -22.92
N PRO A 321 34.02 8.24 -22.39
CA PRO A 321 35.15 7.52 -22.98
C PRO A 321 35.00 6.00 -23.00
N TYR A 322 34.15 5.43 -22.12
CA TYR A 322 33.87 3.99 -22.09
C TYR A 322 32.84 3.53 -23.15
N GLY A 323 32.47 4.43 -24.07
CA GLY A 323 31.60 4.11 -25.19
C GLY A 323 30.16 3.74 -24.81
N PRO A 324 29.50 2.84 -25.58
CA PRO A 324 28.08 2.51 -25.36
C PRO A 324 27.72 1.99 -23.95
N GLN A 325 28.62 1.25 -23.32
CA GLN A 325 28.38 0.68 -21.98
C GLN A 325 28.37 1.78 -20.92
N GLY A 326 29.33 2.72 -20.96
CA GLY A 326 29.35 3.87 -20.06
C GLY A 326 28.12 4.78 -20.22
N ILE A 327 27.71 5.02 -21.49
CA ILE A 327 26.49 5.79 -21.78
C ILE A 327 25.23 5.05 -21.26
N ALA A 328 25.16 3.73 -21.39
CA ALA A 328 24.05 2.94 -20.88
C ALA A 328 23.95 3.04 -19.35
N PHE A 329 25.08 2.99 -18.65
CA PHE A 329 25.10 3.21 -17.20
C PHE A 329 24.61 4.62 -16.81
N ALA A 330 25.07 5.67 -17.50
CA ALA A 330 24.60 7.04 -17.26
C ALA A 330 23.10 7.25 -17.52
N ARG A 331 22.50 6.44 -18.41
CA ARG A 331 21.04 6.43 -18.69
C ARG A 331 20.19 5.67 -17.67
N SER A 332 20.81 4.92 -16.79
CA SER A 332 20.15 4.17 -15.72
C SER A 332 20.85 4.38 -14.37
N ALA A 333 21.43 5.54 -14.17
CA ALA A 333 22.21 5.84 -12.99
C ALA A 333 21.35 5.84 -11.72
N PRO A 334 21.81 5.26 -10.60
CA PRO A 334 21.11 5.23 -9.33
C PRO A 334 21.27 6.58 -8.60
N THR A 335 20.54 7.60 -9.06
CA THR A 335 20.60 8.93 -8.46
C THR A 335 19.93 9.01 -7.10
N TYR A 336 18.96 8.15 -6.81
CA TYR A 336 18.29 8.11 -5.52
C TYR A 336 19.24 7.72 -4.39
N TRP A 337 19.25 8.53 -3.30
CA TRP A 337 20.07 8.31 -2.11
C TRP A 337 19.27 8.43 -0.80
N GLY A 338 17.92 8.23 -0.89
CA GLY A 338 17.03 8.21 0.27
C GLY A 338 17.13 6.92 1.09
N GLY A 339 16.21 6.75 2.05
CA GLY A 339 16.21 5.63 2.99
C GLY A 339 15.52 4.35 2.51
N SER A 340 14.94 4.35 1.32
CA SER A 340 14.26 3.16 0.78
C SER A 340 15.19 2.39 -0.17
N PRO A 341 15.12 1.05 -0.22
CA PRO A 341 15.94 0.25 -1.15
C PRO A 341 15.68 0.58 -2.62
N PHE A 342 14.49 1.08 -2.92
CA PHE A 342 14.07 1.45 -4.27
C PHE A 342 13.12 2.64 -4.23
N SER A 343 13.26 3.57 -5.19
CA SER A 343 12.34 4.68 -5.40
C SER A 343 12.00 4.86 -6.89
N ALA A 344 10.72 5.05 -7.19
CA ALA A 344 10.22 5.41 -8.52
C ALA A 344 9.93 6.92 -8.64
N GLY A 345 10.13 7.70 -7.58
CA GLY A 345 9.92 9.15 -7.56
C GLY A 345 9.81 9.70 -6.14
N SER A 346 9.73 11.00 -6.01
CA SER A 346 9.72 11.72 -4.74
C SER A 346 8.34 11.76 -4.06
N PHE A 347 8.31 12.29 -2.81
CA PHE A 347 7.09 12.59 -2.06
C PHE A 347 6.63 14.05 -2.24
N TYR A 348 6.89 14.67 -3.36
CA TYR A 348 6.61 16.09 -3.57
C TYR A 348 5.14 16.46 -3.32
N ALA A 349 4.91 17.32 -2.34
CA ALA A 349 3.57 17.81 -1.96
C ALA A 349 3.30 19.26 -2.44
N GLY A 350 4.32 19.92 -2.99
CA GLY A 350 4.22 21.22 -3.63
C GLY A 350 4.79 22.37 -2.80
N ILE A 351 5.61 23.21 -3.44
CA ILE A 351 6.16 24.41 -2.81
C ILE A 351 5.08 25.49 -2.59
N ILE A 352 4.10 25.59 -3.50
CA ILE A 352 3.02 26.57 -3.38
C ILE A 352 2.13 26.27 -2.16
N PRO A 353 1.61 25.06 -1.93
CA PRO A 353 0.91 24.72 -0.68
C PRO A 353 1.75 25.00 0.56
N PHE A 354 3.05 24.69 0.56
CA PHE A 354 3.95 24.99 1.68
C PHE A 354 4.05 26.48 1.96
N PHE A 355 4.28 27.29 0.92
CA PHE A 355 4.27 28.76 1.06
C PHE A 355 2.96 29.26 1.67
N LEU A 356 1.84 28.74 1.23
CA LEU A 356 0.52 29.15 1.74
C LEU A 356 0.31 28.74 3.21
N ILE A 357 0.90 27.61 3.65
CA ILE A 357 0.94 27.20 5.06
C ILE A 357 1.73 28.25 5.86
N ILE A 358 2.95 28.56 5.43
CA ILE A 358 3.81 29.56 6.10
C ILE A 358 3.09 30.91 6.16
N LEU A 359 2.49 31.34 5.05
CA LEU A 359 1.71 32.57 4.99
C LEU A 359 0.56 32.55 5.99
N GLY A 360 -0.19 31.44 6.07
CA GLY A 360 -1.29 31.24 7.04
C GLY A 360 -0.83 31.37 8.49
N LEU A 361 0.34 30.83 8.82
CA LEU A 361 0.94 30.92 10.15
C LEU A 361 1.38 32.35 10.49
N VAL A 362 1.89 33.11 9.51
CA VAL A 362 2.23 34.52 9.67
C VAL A 362 1.00 35.40 9.92
N TYR A 363 -0.16 34.98 9.42
CA TYR A 363 -1.41 35.69 9.72
C TYR A 363 -1.86 35.45 11.15
N ARG A 364 -2.27 34.28 11.47
CA ARG A 364 -2.66 33.80 12.80
C ARG A 364 -3.07 32.35 12.71
N ALA A 365 -2.28 31.45 13.27
CA ALA A 365 -2.72 30.07 13.44
C ALA A 365 -3.83 29.96 14.49
N ASP A 366 -4.89 29.25 14.19
CA ASP A 366 -5.92 28.87 15.14
C ASP A 366 -5.65 27.47 15.72
N PRO A 367 -6.42 27.00 16.74
CA PRO A 367 -6.19 25.69 17.34
C PRO A 367 -6.31 24.51 16.38
N LEU A 368 -7.14 24.62 15.32
CA LEU A 368 -7.22 23.57 14.30
C LEU A 368 -5.92 23.49 13.49
N ASP A 369 -5.34 24.63 13.10
CA ASP A 369 -4.06 24.65 12.38
C ASP A 369 -2.97 23.98 13.21
N TRP A 370 -2.87 24.28 14.51
CA TRP A 370 -1.93 23.63 15.39
C TRP A 370 -2.18 22.13 15.52
N THR A 371 -3.44 21.70 15.63
CA THR A 371 -3.77 20.28 15.65
C THR A 371 -3.30 19.58 14.39
N LEU A 372 -3.52 20.17 13.21
CA LEU A 372 -3.09 19.63 11.95
C LEU A 372 -1.56 19.60 11.80
N LEU A 373 -0.86 20.63 12.26
CA LEU A 373 0.60 20.69 12.26
C LEU A 373 1.22 19.65 13.17
N TYR A 374 0.68 19.45 14.38
CA TYR A 374 1.16 18.40 15.29
C TYR A 374 0.86 17.01 14.73
N THR A 375 -0.30 16.82 14.11
CA THR A 375 -0.60 15.56 13.40
C THR A 375 0.40 15.30 12.30
N GLY A 376 0.71 16.32 11.48
CA GLY A 376 1.73 16.25 10.44
C GLY A 376 3.12 15.90 11.00
N TRP A 377 3.49 16.50 12.12
CA TRP A 377 4.76 16.19 12.76
C TRP A 377 4.83 14.74 13.26
N ILE A 378 3.78 14.23 13.91
CA ILE A 378 3.72 12.82 14.33
C ILE A 378 3.84 11.89 13.11
N VAL A 379 3.12 12.20 12.04
CA VAL A 379 3.17 11.45 10.78
C VAL A 379 4.58 11.45 10.19
N LEU A 380 5.26 12.61 10.16
CA LEU A 380 6.65 12.71 9.71
C LEU A 380 7.59 11.84 10.57
N GLN A 381 7.45 11.89 11.90
CA GLN A 381 8.27 11.07 12.81
C GLN A 381 8.06 9.56 12.60
N LEU A 382 6.81 9.14 12.46
CA LEU A 382 6.49 7.74 12.18
C LEU A 382 6.96 7.29 10.78
N SER A 383 6.94 8.19 9.79
CA SER A 383 7.39 7.88 8.43
C SER A 383 8.91 7.66 8.32
N LEU A 384 9.67 8.26 9.23
CA LEU A 384 11.12 8.08 9.31
C LEU A 384 11.52 6.66 9.74
N GLY A 385 10.64 5.91 10.40
CA GLY A 385 10.88 4.53 10.76
C GLY A 385 12.24 4.29 11.41
N ALA A 386 13.12 3.56 10.70
CA ALA A 386 14.49 3.28 11.13
C ALA A 386 15.36 4.54 11.30
N TYR A 387 15.07 5.63 10.57
CA TYR A 387 15.81 6.90 10.62
C TYR A 387 15.19 7.94 11.56
N GLY A 388 14.14 7.54 12.33
CA GLY A 388 13.46 8.40 13.29
C GLY A 388 14.37 8.98 14.37
N TYR A 389 13.92 10.05 15.02
CA TYR A 389 14.61 10.63 16.18
C TYR A 389 14.31 9.82 17.44
N SER A 390 15.24 9.87 18.40
CA SER A 390 15.08 9.23 19.69
C SER A 390 13.79 9.66 20.39
N LEU A 391 13.06 8.71 20.96
CA LEU A 391 11.74 8.96 21.57
C LEU A 391 11.81 9.98 22.69
N TRP A 392 12.89 9.98 23.50
CA TRP A 392 13.06 10.92 24.61
C TRP A 392 13.25 12.38 24.16
N LEU A 393 13.70 12.61 22.90
CA LEU A 393 13.82 13.95 22.30
C LEU A 393 12.48 14.45 21.74
N THR A 394 11.58 13.55 21.42
CA THR A 394 10.27 13.85 20.83
C THR A 394 9.41 14.80 21.70
N PRO A 395 9.29 14.63 23.02
CA PRO A 395 8.56 15.57 23.89
C PRO A 395 9.13 17.00 23.87
N LEU A 396 10.45 17.16 23.73
CA LEU A 396 11.06 18.48 23.64
C LEU A 396 10.54 19.27 22.43
N LEU A 397 10.46 18.63 21.26
CA LEU A 397 9.89 19.26 20.06
C LEU A 397 8.40 19.62 20.20
N LEU A 398 7.65 18.79 20.95
CA LEU A 398 6.24 19.05 21.22
C LEU A 398 6.06 20.20 22.23
N LEU A 399 6.89 20.27 23.25
CA LEU A 399 6.73 21.20 24.38
C LEU A 399 7.34 22.58 24.11
N LEU A 400 8.48 22.64 23.43
CA LEU A 400 9.17 23.90 23.15
C LEU A 400 8.28 24.98 22.52
N PRO A 401 7.47 24.68 21.48
CA PRO A 401 6.57 25.68 20.91
C PRO A 401 5.57 26.22 21.91
N TRP A 402 5.09 25.40 22.87
CA TRP A 402 4.12 25.79 23.89
C TRP A 402 4.71 26.75 24.92
N LEU A 403 6.03 26.76 25.13
CA LEU A 403 6.69 27.70 26.04
C LEU A 403 6.37 29.14 25.66
N SER A 404 6.24 29.45 24.38
CA SER A 404 5.86 30.77 23.92
C SER A 404 4.47 31.23 24.38
N TYR A 405 3.55 30.29 24.62
CA TYR A 405 2.19 30.55 25.10
C TYR A 405 2.13 30.69 26.62
N PHE A 406 3.04 30.05 27.36
CA PHE A 406 3.12 30.17 28.82
C PHE A 406 3.86 31.43 29.28
N LEU A 407 4.66 32.05 28.40
CA LEU A 407 5.32 33.31 28.73
C LEU A 407 4.29 34.43 28.96
N PRO A 408 4.41 35.21 30.06
CA PRO A 408 3.52 36.34 30.32
C PRO A 408 3.50 37.33 29.15
N ARG A 409 2.35 37.94 28.86
CA ARG A 409 2.19 38.91 27.74
C ARG A 409 3.14 40.09 27.82
N LYS A 410 3.62 40.46 29.00
CA LYS A 410 4.62 41.49 29.21
C LYS A 410 5.99 41.17 28.60
N TYR A 411 6.37 39.88 28.52
CA TYR A 411 7.67 39.46 27.94
C TYR A 411 7.54 39.03 26.49
N LEU A 412 6.38 38.52 26.09
CA LEU A 412 6.13 38.11 24.72
C LEU A 412 4.75 38.62 24.28
N PRO A 413 4.69 39.82 23.65
CA PRO A 413 3.47 40.37 23.11
C PRO A 413 2.77 39.45 22.12
N ALA A 414 1.45 39.49 22.07
CA ALA A 414 0.64 38.61 21.23
C ALA A 414 1.08 38.51 19.75
N PRO A 415 1.51 39.60 19.09
CA PRO A 415 1.98 39.56 17.70
C PRO A 415 3.26 38.75 17.48
N TRP A 416 4.09 38.61 18.54
CA TRP A 416 5.39 37.92 18.46
C TRP A 416 5.33 36.43 18.83
N ARG A 417 4.22 36.00 19.46
CA ARG A 417 4.07 34.60 19.90
C ARG A 417 4.19 33.58 18.77
N PRO A 418 3.52 33.73 17.60
CA PRO A 418 3.69 32.80 16.49
C PRO A 418 5.14 32.69 16.03
N TRP A 419 5.87 33.80 16.02
CA TRP A 419 7.28 33.84 15.64
C TRP A 419 8.18 33.14 16.64
N ALA A 420 7.94 33.37 17.92
CA ALA A 420 8.64 32.68 18.99
C ALA A 420 8.34 31.19 18.96
N THR A 421 7.10 30.80 18.69
CA THR A 421 6.71 29.40 18.53
C THR A 421 7.44 28.76 17.35
N ALA A 422 7.43 29.38 16.19
CA ALA A 422 8.15 28.89 15.01
C ALA A 422 9.67 28.85 15.25
N GLY A 423 10.23 29.86 15.87
CA GLY A 423 11.65 29.92 16.24
C GLY A 423 12.04 28.81 17.22
N LEU A 424 11.27 28.60 18.27
CA LEU A 424 11.48 27.52 19.24
C LEU A 424 11.35 26.14 18.59
N PHE A 425 10.41 25.97 17.66
CA PHE A 425 10.25 24.71 16.92
C PHE A 425 11.48 24.43 16.04
N LEU A 426 11.91 25.41 15.24
CA LEU A 426 13.09 25.28 14.36
C LEU A 426 14.37 25.08 15.15
N THR A 427 14.57 25.86 16.22
CA THR A 427 15.74 25.74 17.10
C THR A 427 15.74 24.39 17.82
N GLY A 428 14.57 23.95 18.30
CA GLY A 428 14.40 22.65 18.93
C GLY A 428 14.71 21.51 17.96
N TRP A 429 14.24 21.60 16.72
CA TRP A 429 14.54 20.61 15.69
C TRP A 429 16.04 20.58 15.34
N GLY A 430 16.67 21.75 15.16
CA GLY A 430 18.11 21.82 14.93
C GLY A 430 18.91 21.24 16.09
N LEU A 431 18.55 21.56 17.34
CA LEU A 431 19.20 21.04 18.54
C LEU A 431 19.06 19.50 18.66
N ILE A 432 17.87 18.98 18.36
CA ILE A 432 17.62 17.54 18.36
C ILE A 432 18.42 16.82 17.28
N SER A 433 18.50 17.41 16.08
CA SER A 433 19.32 16.85 15.00
C SER A 433 20.80 16.80 15.36
N LEU A 434 21.29 17.75 16.19
CA LEU A 434 22.65 17.77 16.69
C LEU A 434 22.88 16.81 17.87
N LEU A 435 21.88 16.62 18.73
CA LEU A 435 21.99 15.77 19.92
C LEU A 435 21.78 14.29 19.64
N ASP A 436 21.13 13.95 18.54
CA ASP A 436 20.82 12.56 18.15
C ASP A 436 21.99 11.94 17.37
N ASN A 437 23.12 11.79 18.03
CA ASN A 437 24.39 11.38 17.43
C ASN A 437 24.46 9.88 17.06
N ASN A 438 23.57 9.04 17.61
CA ASN A 438 23.53 7.61 17.28
C ASN A 438 22.10 7.13 16.99
N PRO A 439 21.53 7.46 15.82
CA PRO A 439 20.16 7.11 15.48
C PRO A 439 19.94 5.59 15.35
N ALA A 440 20.97 4.79 15.14
CA ALA A 440 20.83 3.34 14.95
C ALA A 440 20.41 2.62 16.24
N GLU A 441 20.93 3.03 17.38
CA GLU A 441 20.72 2.36 18.68
C GLU A 441 19.60 2.97 19.53
N SER A 442 19.05 4.11 19.15
CA SER A 442 18.04 4.81 19.94
C SER A 442 16.64 4.21 19.78
N TYR A 443 15.88 4.13 20.88
CA TYR A 443 14.47 3.78 20.84
C TYR A 443 13.65 4.95 20.27
N LYS A 444 12.84 4.67 19.26
CA LYS A 444 12.17 5.67 18.42
C LYS A 444 10.66 5.69 18.65
N LEU A 445 9.98 6.73 18.16
CA LEU A 445 8.52 6.77 18.16
C LEU A 445 7.90 5.60 17.37
N THR A 446 8.57 5.18 16.30
CA THR A 446 8.12 4.03 15.49
C THR A 446 8.25 2.72 16.27
N ASP A 447 9.28 2.57 17.11
CA ASP A 447 9.43 1.38 17.97
C ASP A 447 8.29 1.32 18.99
N ALA A 448 7.99 2.43 19.65
CA ALA A 448 6.84 2.53 20.54
C ALA A 448 5.52 2.26 19.80
N ALA A 449 5.39 2.70 18.55
CA ALA A 449 4.21 2.42 17.75
C ALA A 449 4.09 0.92 17.41
N LEU A 450 5.18 0.25 17.08
CA LEU A 450 5.20 -1.22 16.84
C LEU A 450 4.80 -2.02 18.08
N GLU A 451 5.18 -1.56 19.27
CA GLU A 451 4.88 -2.24 20.54
C GLU A 451 3.48 -1.92 21.07
N TYR A 452 3.05 -0.66 21.03
CA TYR A 452 1.87 -0.20 21.77
C TYR A 452 0.67 0.19 20.90
N LEU A 453 0.87 0.55 19.61
CA LEU A 453 -0.28 0.89 18.76
C LEU A 453 -0.92 -0.38 18.17
N PRO A 454 -2.22 -0.60 18.43
CA PRO A 454 -2.92 -1.77 17.92
C PRO A 454 -2.78 -1.89 16.40
N PHE A 455 -2.43 -3.08 15.91
CA PHE A 455 -2.28 -3.42 14.48
C PHE A 455 -1.10 -2.73 13.74
N TYR A 456 -0.39 -1.77 14.34
CA TYR A 456 0.71 -1.08 13.65
C TYR A 456 1.82 -2.07 13.22
N ASN A 457 2.10 -3.09 14.04
CA ASN A 457 3.07 -4.15 13.78
C ASN A 457 2.67 -5.13 12.64
N LYS A 458 1.49 -4.96 12.03
CA LYS A 458 1.06 -5.72 10.82
C LYS A 458 1.49 -5.04 9.53
N PHE A 459 2.00 -3.82 9.58
CA PHE A 459 2.29 -2.98 8.44
C PHE A 459 3.79 -2.78 8.26
N ARG A 460 4.19 -2.64 7.00
CA ARG A 460 5.57 -2.30 6.64
C ARG A 460 5.61 -0.98 5.87
N ALA A 461 6.83 -0.52 5.55
CA ALA A 461 7.06 0.69 4.76
C ALA A 461 6.47 1.93 5.45
N PRO A 462 7.11 2.39 6.54
CA PRO A 462 6.68 3.57 7.29
C PRO A 462 6.56 4.83 6.44
N SER A 463 7.41 5.00 5.40
CA SER A 463 7.35 6.15 4.47
C SER A 463 5.97 6.33 3.82
N THR A 464 5.16 5.27 3.71
CA THR A 464 3.79 5.40 3.19
C THR A 464 2.87 6.27 4.06
N LEU A 465 3.22 6.53 5.33
CA LEU A 465 2.51 7.51 6.17
C LEU A 465 2.56 8.93 5.58
N LEU A 466 3.56 9.25 4.76
CA LEU A 466 3.65 10.55 4.09
C LEU A 466 2.45 10.89 3.20
N VAL A 467 1.61 9.91 2.85
CA VAL A 467 0.33 10.17 2.17
C VAL A 467 -0.57 11.12 2.97
N VAL A 468 -0.51 11.08 4.30
CA VAL A 468 -1.29 11.98 5.15
C VAL A 468 -0.87 13.43 4.98
N MET A 469 0.39 13.68 4.60
CA MET A 469 0.89 15.03 4.33
C MET A 469 0.16 15.69 3.16
N GLY A 470 -0.28 14.92 2.16
CA GLY A 470 -1.08 15.45 1.06
C GLY A 470 -2.41 16.06 1.52
N PHE A 471 -3.08 15.40 2.47
CA PHE A 471 -4.31 15.95 3.09
C PHE A 471 -4.01 17.21 3.89
N LEU A 472 -2.98 17.17 4.74
CA LEU A 472 -2.62 18.25 5.65
C LEU A 472 -2.18 19.51 4.90
N TRP A 473 -1.31 19.34 3.91
CA TRP A 473 -0.76 20.47 3.16
C TRP A 473 -1.81 21.15 2.29
N ALA A 474 -2.64 20.37 1.62
CA ALA A 474 -3.75 20.89 0.85
C ALA A 474 -4.75 21.65 1.72
N TRP A 475 -5.10 21.11 2.89
CA TRP A 475 -6.04 21.74 3.82
C TRP A 475 -5.47 23.01 4.45
N LEU A 476 -4.30 22.94 5.10
CA LEU A 476 -3.64 24.07 5.74
C LEU A 476 -3.28 25.18 4.75
N GLY A 477 -2.78 24.82 3.55
CA GLY A 477 -2.44 25.79 2.50
C GLY A 477 -3.67 26.59 2.07
N MET A 478 -4.81 25.95 1.86
CA MET A 478 -6.03 26.67 1.45
C MET A 478 -6.61 27.51 2.58
N ARG A 479 -6.46 27.11 3.84
CA ARG A 479 -6.79 27.95 4.99
C ARG A 479 -5.90 29.18 5.06
N GLY A 480 -4.60 29.02 4.80
CA GLY A 480 -3.65 30.15 4.71
C GLY A 480 -4.00 31.12 3.57
N LEU A 481 -4.31 30.58 2.38
CA LEU A 481 -4.74 31.39 1.23
C LEU A 481 -6.03 32.15 1.53
N LYS A 482 -7.01 31.50 2.17
CA LYS A 482 -8.28 32.18 2.56
C LYS A 482 -7.99 33.41 3.44
N ARG A 483 -7.18 33.25 4.50
CA ARG A 483 -6.84 34.36 5.39
C ARG A 483 -6.17 35.50 4.65
N PHE A 484 -5.25 35.18 3.74
CA PHE A 484 -4.62 36.20 2.91
C PHE A 484 -5.64 36.91 1.99
N LEU A 485 -6.54 36.17 1.33
CA LEU A 485 -7.52 36.78 0.41
C LEU A 485 -8.58 37.61 1.13
N ASP A 486 -8.94 37.25 2.36
CA ASP A 486 -9.89 37.98 3.22
C ASP A 486 -9.26 39.29 3.72
N GLU A 487 -7.94 39.28 4.05
CA GLU A 487 -7.23 40.48 4.60
C GLU A 487 -5.83 40.58 3.96
N PRO A 488 -5.67 41.06 2.70
CA PRO A 488 -4.39 41.18 2.05
C PRO A 488 -3.43 42.11 2.80
N SER A 489 -2.22 41.65 3.11
CA SER A 489 -1.21 42.44 3.84
C SER A 489 0.17 42.27 3.21
N ALA A 490 0.72 43.35 2.66
CA ALA A 490 2.02 43.35 2.05
C ALA A 490 3.12 42.93 3.04
N ARG A 491 3.08 43.41 4.28
CA ARG A 491 4.08 43.04 5.31
C ARG A 491 4.07 41.53 5.58
N ARG A 492 2.89 40.94 5.83
CA ARG A 492 2.74 39.49 6.12
C ARG A 492 3.14 38.67 4.90
N PHE A 493 2.77 39.10 3.72
CA PHE A 493 3.15 38.48 2.45
C PHE A 493 4.68 38.39 2.30
N TRP A 494 5.42 39.53 2.43
CA TRP A 494 6.88 39.51 2.26
C TRP A 494 7.58 38.63 3.31
N ILE A 495 7.07 38.61 4.52
CA ILE A 495 7.59 37.75 5.58
C ILE A 495 7.39 36.26 5.18
N GLY A 496 6.18 35.85 4.80
CA GLY A 496 5.90 34.46 4.40
C GLY A 496 6.71 34.03 3.18
N LEU A 497 6.79 34.89 2.16
CA LEU A 497 7.60 34.66 0.96
C LEU A 497 9.07 34.52 1.31
N GLY A 498 9.61 35.46 2.12
CA GLY A 498 11.00 35.46 2.52
C GLY A 498 11.40 34.24 3.33
N ILE A 499 10.59 33.80 4.29
CA ILE A 499 10.85 32.56 5.06
C ILE A 499 10.87 31.35 4.12
N THR A 500 9.87 31.23 3.24
CA THR A 500 9.79 30.09 2.33
C THR A 500 10.98 30.06 1.38
N ALA A 501 11.32 31.20 0.77
CA ALA A 501 12.48 31.30 -0.11
C ALA A 501 13.80 30.99 0.62
N LEU A 502 13.97 31.50 1.84
CA LEU A 502 15.15 31.25 2.67
C LEU A 502 15.31 29.74 2.96
N ILE A 503 14.26 29.04 3.32
CA ILE A 503 14.30 27.58 3.56
C ILE A 503 14.76 26.85 2.30
N VAL A 504 14.20 27.16 1.12
CA VAL A 504 14.57 26.52 -0.14
C VAL A 504 16.02 26.82 -0.51
N ILE A 505 16.48 28.06 -0.32
CA ILE A 505 17.88 28.46 -0.59
C ILE A 505 18.85 27.73 0.34
N LEU A 506 18.58 27.76 1.65
CA LEU A 506 19.47 27.15 2.63
C LEU A 506 19.59 25.64 2.42
N VAL A 507 18.46 24.95 2.23
CA VAL A 507 18.44 23.48 2.12
C VAL A 507 18.84 23.05 0.72
N GLY A 508 18.19 23.58 -0.31
CA GLY A 508 18.29 23.05 -1.66
C GLY A 508 19.50 23.57 -2.43
N ILE A 509 19.98 24.79 -2.14
CA ILE A 509 21.13 25.36 -2.85
C ILE A 509 22.38 25.27 -1.98
N LEU A 510 22.35 25.82 -0.77
CA LEU A 510 23.52 25.90 0.10
C LEU A 510 23.81 24.57 0.81
N GLY A 511 22.83 23.74 1.05
CA GLY A 511 23.00 22.43 1.68
C GLY A 511 23.96 21.50 0.94
N GLY A 512 23.99 21.58 -0.41
CA GLY A 512 24.98 20.89 -1.24
C GLY A 512 26.33 21.57 -1.26
N VAL A 513 26.36 22.92 -1.29
CA VAL A 513 27.61 23.71 -1.31
C VAL A 513 28.41 23.53 -0.02
N PHE A 514 27.74 23.49 1.13
CA PHE A 514 28.36 23.33 2.45
C PHE A 514 28.36 21.90 2.97
N GLU A 515 28.00 20.94 2.13
CA GLU A 515 28.00 19.50 2.46
C GLU A 515 27.22 19.16 3.75
N TRP A 516 26.10 19.86 3.99
CA TRP A 516 25.23 19.56 5.15
C TRP A 516 24.57 18.19 5.06
N PHE A 517 24.57 17.60 3.86
CA PHE A 517 24.02 16.28 3.57
C PHE A 517 25.08 15.44 2.85
N SER A 518 25.06 14.14 3.07
CA SER A 518 26.04 13.20 2.48
C SER A 518 25.91 13.10 0.96
N PHE A 519 24.70 13.20 0.44
CA PHE A 519 24.34 12.87 -0.95
C PHE A 519 24.78 11.44 -1.36
N GLU A 520 24.91 10.56 -0.39
CA GLU A 520 25.23 9.13 -0.53
C GLU A 520 24.15 8.28 0.13
N GLY A 521 23.89 7.09 -0.43
CA GLY A 521 22.89 6.14 0.06
C GLY A 521 23.32 4.69 -0.08
N GLU A 522 22.44 3.74 0.23
CA GLU A 522 22.73 2.30 0.17
C GLU A 522 23.20 1.84 -1.22
N ALA A 523 22.69 2.46 -2.29
CA ALA A 523 23.13 2.15 -3.66
C ALA A 523 24.63 2.37 -3.88
N ASP A 524 25.25 3.35 -3.19
CA ASP A 524 26.67 3.63 -3.32
C ASP A 524 27.51 2.54 -2.67
N GLU A 525 27.07 1.98 -1.55
CA GLU A 525 27.74 0.85 -0.92
C GLU A 525 27.73 -0.40 -1.82
N GLU A 526 26.59 -0.63 -2.49
CA GLU A 526 26.49 -1.74 -3.44
C GLU A 526 27.39 -1.53 -4.66
N LEU A 527 27.46 -0.31 -5.19
CA LEU A 527 28.38 0.04 -6.28
C LEU A 527 29.86 -0.09 -5.87
N ARG A 528 30.22 0.24 -4.62
CA ARG A 528 31.55 0.00 -4.06
C ARG A 528 31.88 -1.51 -3.99
N ARG A 529 30.92 -2.33 -3.56
CA ARG A 529 31.08 -3.81 -3.55
C ARG A 529 31.28 -4.37 -4.97
N GLN A 530 30.69 -3.73 -5.98
CA GLN A 530 30.86 -4.06 -7.39
C GLN A 530 32.14 -3.47 -7.98
N ASN A 531 33.04 -2.87 -7.16
CA ASN A 531 34.30 -2.24 -7.53
C ASN A 531 34.15 -1.04 -8.48
N LEU A 532 33.05 -0.26 -8.39
CA LEU A 532 32.96 0.99 -9.13
C LEU A 532 34.01 1.98 -8.59
N PRO A 533 34.84 2.63 -9.48
CA PRO A 533 35.85 3.59 -9.05
C PRO A 533 35.27 4.76 -8.24
N GLU A 534 35.96 5.17 -7.17
CA GLU A 534 35.53 6.30 -6.30
C GLU A 534 35.35 7.61 -7.08
N GLU A 535 36.09 7.81 -8.17
CA GLU A 535 35.92 8.96 -9.04
C GLU A 535 34.57 9.03 -9.74
N LEU A 536 33.97 7.86 -10.04
CA LEU A 536 32.64 7.78 -10.63
C LEU A 536 31.56 7.98 -9.56
N LEU A 537 31.78 7.48 -8.33
CA LEU A 537 30.90 7.76 -7.19
C LEU A 537 30.89 9.24 -6.82
N ALA A 538 32.06 9.90 -6.82
CA ALA A 538 32.17 11.33 -6.62
C ALA A 538 31.42 12.13 -7.70
N ALA A 539 31.52 11.69 -8.96
CA ALA A 539 30.79 12.30 -10.07
C ALA A 539 29.26 12.09 -9.95
N LEU A 540 28.83 10.93 -9.48
CA LEU A 540 27.42 10.67 -9.20
C LEU A 540 26.90 11.58 -8.07
N ARG A 541 27.68 11.77 -7.02
CA ARG A 541 27.39 12.71 -5.92
C ARG A 541 27.24 14.15 -6.41
N GLU A 542 28.14 14.61 -7.30
CA GLU A 542 28.06 15.93 -7.92
C GLU A 542 26.77 16.10 -8.74
N ASP A 543 26.38 15.08 -9.49
CA ASP A 543 25.12 15.07 -10.23
C ASP A 543 23.90 15.14 -9.31
N ARG A 544 23.90 14.45 -8.16
CA ARG A 544 22.84 14.52 -7.15
C ARG A 544 22.70 15.93 -6.56
N ILE A 545 23.81 16.58 -6.24
CA ILE A 545 23.84 17.97 -5.77
C ILE A 545 23.25 18.89 -6.86
N THR A 546 23.67 18.71 -8.11
CA THR A 546 23.16 19.49 -9.25
C THR A 546 21.65 19.28 -9.45
N LEU A 547 21.15 18.07 -9.33
CA LEU A 547 19.71 17.77 -9.39
C LEU A 547 18.95 18.49 -8.27
N ALA A 548 19.42 18.42 -7.03
CA ALA A 548 18.81 19.09 -5.88
C ALA A 548 18.77 20.61 -6.08
N GLN A 549 19.88 21.22 -6.53
CA GLN A 549 19.97 22.66 -6.80
C GLN A 549 19.02 23.11 -7.92
N ARG A 550 18.96 22.35 -9.04
CA ARG A 550 18.01 22.65 -10.13
C ARG A 550 16.56 22.57 -9.67
N SER A 551 16.24 21.54 -8.85
CA SER A 551 14.91 21.42 -8.28
C SER A 551 14.58 22.52 -7.27
N ALA A 552 15.54 22.98 -6.50
CA ALA A 552 15.37 24.13 -5.62
C ALA A 552 15.10 25.42 -6.42
N MET A 553 15.83 25.65 -7.51
CA MET A 553 15.58 26.79 -8.41
C MET A 553 14.19 26.71 -9.06
N GLN A 554 13.74 25.51 -9.44
CA GLN A 554 12.37 25.28 -9.92
C GLN A 554 11.33 25.62 -8.84
N SER A 555 11.55 25.20 -7.59
CA SER A 555 10.67 25.55 -6.46
C SER A 555 10.63 27.05 -6.24
N LEU A 556 11.77 27.76 -6.31
CA LEU A 556 11.81 29.23 -6.22
C LEU A 556 11.06 29.90 -7.40
N PHE A 557 11.14 29.34 -8.60
CA PHE A 557 10.39 29.84 -9.75
C PHE A 557 8.87 29.76 -9.52
N TRP A 558 8.34 28.61 -9.06
CA TRP A 558 6.93 28.46 -8.74
C TRP A 558 6.50 29.34 -7.57
N LEU A 559 7.36 29.49 -6.57
CA LEU A 559 7.16 30.42 -5.45
C LEU A 559 7.04 31.87 -5.94
N ALA A 560 7.91 32.30 -6.86
CA ALA A 560 7.86 33.64 -7.45
C ALA A 560 6.58 33.88 -8.25
N LEU A 561 6.13 32.89 -9.06
CA LEU A 561 4.87 33.03 -9.80
C LEU A 561 3.66 33.14 -8.87
N ALA A 562 3.58 32.26 -7.85
CA ALA A 562 2.51 32.34 -6.84
C ALA A 562 2.57 33.66 -6.07
N GLY A 563 3.77 34.10 -5.69
CA GLY A 563 3.99 35.41 -5.08
C GLY A 563 3.52 36.55 -5.97
N GLY A 564 3.80 36.51 -7.27
CA GLY A 564 3.33 37.46 -8.26
C GLY A 564 1.80 37.59 -8.30
N VAL A 565 1.10 36.47 -8.33
CA VAL A 565 -0.38 36.43 -8.27
C VAL A 565 -0.89 37.12 -6.99
N LEU A 566 -0.28 36.82 -5.83
CA LEU A 566 -0.70 37.43 -4.56
C LEU A 566 -0.33 38.92 -4.47
N LEU A 567 0.77 39.35 -5.10
CA LEU A 567 1.11 40.79 -5.23
C LEU A 567 0.09 41.58 -6.05
N LEU A 568 -0.38 40.99 -7.17
CA LEU A 568 -1.46 41.58 -7.96
C LEU A 568 -2.75 41.75 -7.12
N ARG A 569 -3.01 40.80 -6.21
CA ARG A 569 -4.14 40.88 -5.26
C ARG A 569 -3.92 41.99 -4.23
N ILE A 570 -2.72 42.16 -3.69
CA ILE A 570 -2.39 43.23 -2.72
C ILE A 570 -2.60 44.61 -3.36
N ARG A 571 -2.31 44.76 -4.65
CA ARG A 571 -2.49 46.00 -5.40
C ARG A 571 -3.92 46.20 -5.91
N ASP A 572 -4.86 45.32 -5.58
CA ASP A 572 -6.24 45.28 -6.07
C ASP A 572 -6.38 45.18 -7.61
N TRP A 573 -5.30 44.80 -8.31
CA TRP A 573 -5.32 44.53 -9.77
C TRP A 573 -6.00 43.20 -10.10
N LEU A 574 -6.10 42.31 -9.13
CA LEU A 574 -6.72 40.99 -9.29
C LEU A 574 -7.76 40.74 -8.20
N LYS A 575 -9.00 40.38 -8.60
CA LYS A 575 -10.06 40.01 -7.68
C LYS A 575 -9.70 38.71 -6.92
N ALA A 576 -10.12 38.57 -5.66
CA ALA A 576 -9.83 37.41 -4.82
C ALA A 576 -10.18 36.06 -5.47
N THR A 577 -11.36 35.96 -6.15
CA THR A 577 -11.79 34.77 -6.85
C THR A 577 -10.84 34.38 -8.00
N LEU A 578 -10.36 35.37 -8.78
CA LEU A 578 -9.43 35.14 -9.89
C LEU A 578 -8.05 34.77 -9.35
N ALA A 579 -7.59 35.38 -8.25
CA ALA A 579 -6.36 35.03 -7.59
C ALA A 579 -6.41 33.57 -7.08
N ALA A 580 -7.54 33.13 -6.51
CA ALA A 580 -7.72 31.76 -6.07
C ALA A 580 -7.67 30.76 -7.23
N PHE A 581 -8.32 31.04 -8.38
CA PHE A 581 -8.22 30.19 -9.56
C PHE A 581 -6.81 30.18 -10.15
N ALA A 582 -6.12 31.33 -10.17
CA ALA A 582 -4.74 31.40 -10.66
C ALA A 582 -3.78 30.57 -9.79
N ILE A 583 -3.91 30.67 -8.46
CA ILE A 583 -3.14 29.82 -7.53
C ILE A 583 -3.50 28.34 -7.73
N ALA A 584 -4.77 27.97 -7.87
CA ALA A 584 -5.19 26.61 -8.15
C ALA A 584 -4.55 26.07 -9.45
N PHE A 585 -4.50 26.89 -10.50
CA PHE A 585 -3.87 26.55 -11.76
C PHE A 585 -2.35 26.38 -11.65
N LEU A 586 -1.67 27.26 -10.90
CA LEU A 586 -0.22 27.12 -10.65
C LEU A 586 0.10 25.84 -9.85
N ILE A 587 -0.71 25.50 -8.85
CA ILE A 587 -0.57 24.24 -8.09
C ILE A 587 -0.72 23.04 -9.02
N LEU A 588 -1.73 23.05 -9.90
CA LEU A 588 -1.93 21.99 -10.87
C LEU A 588 -0.72 21.86 -11.81
N LEU A 589 -0.23 22.96 -12.36
CA LEU A 589 0.90 22.95 -13.31
C LEU A 589 2.20 22.48 -12.66
N ASP A 590 2.52 22.99 -11.45
CA ASP A 590 3.70 22.59 -10.71
C ASP A 590 3.71 21.08 -10.46
N GLY A 591 2.64 20.53 -9.88
CA GLY A 591 2.53 19.10 -9.62
C GLY A 591 2.50 18.26 -10.90
N TRP A 592 1.80 18.72 -11.95
CA TRP A 592 1.76 18.03 -13.26
C TRP A 592 3.14 17.91 -13.88
N LEU A 593 3.93 18.99 -13.87
CA LEU A 593 5.28 19.00 -14.46
C LEU A 593 6.24 18.10 -13.68
N VAL A 594 6.18 18.13 -12.35
CA VAL A 594 6.97 17.22 -11.51
C VAL A 594 6.59 15.76 -11.80
N ASN A 595 5.29 15.43 -11.81
CA ASN A 595 4.83 14.07 -12.09
C ASN A 595 5.20 13.60 -13.49
N SER A 596 5.09 14.47 -14.51
CA SER A 596 5.47 14.13 -15.89
C SER A 596 6.96 13.82 -16.05
N ARG A 597 7.79 14.32 -15.15
CA ARG A 597 9.23 14.04 -15.10
C ARG A 597 9.52 12.62 -14.63
N TYR A 598 8.84 12.18 -13.56
CA TYR A 598 9.01 10.83 -13.01
C TYR A 598 8.30 9.76 -13.86
N PHE A 599 7.20 10.13 -14.52
CA PHE A 599 6.39 9.23 -15.31
C PHE A 599 6.29 9.68 -16.77
N PRO A 600 7.43 9.73 -17.51
CA PRO A 600 7.41 10.12 -18.91
C PRO A 600 6.65 9.11 -19.76
N ARG A 601 5.87 9.61 -20.74
CA ARG A 601 4.92 8.81 -21.53
C ARG A 601 5.56 7.56 -22.14
N GLN A 602 6.78 7.66 -22.63
CA GLN A 602 7.47 6.57 -23.38
C GLN A 602 7.79 5.35 -22.49
N SER A 603 8.20 5.56 -21.24
CA SER A 603 8.53 4.47 -20.30
C SER A 603 7.34 4.04 -19.44
N THR A 604 6.39 4.95 -19.22
CA THR A 604 5.24 4.70 -18.32
C THR A 604 4.11 3.93 -19.01
N TYR A 605 3.93 4.12 -20.32
CA TYR A 605 2.81 3.53 -21.03
C TYR A 605 3.26 2.51 -22.09
N VAL A 606 2.41 1.49 -22.28
CA VAL A 606 2.56 0.46 -23.30
C VAL A 606 1.19 0.24 -23.98
N ARG A 607 1.18 -0.06 -25.26
CA ARG A 607 -0.07 -0.41 -25.94
C ARG A 607 -0.63 -1.72 -25.37
N LYS A 608 -1.93 -1.79 -25.18
CA LYS A 608 -2.61 -3.01 -24.69
C LYS A 608 -2.30 -4.24 -25.55
N THR A 609 -2.04 -4.03 -26.85
CA THR A 609 -1.71 -5.10 -27.82
C THR A 609 -0.26 -5.58 -27.75
N GLU A 610 0.66 -4.81 -27.18
CA GLU A 610 2.10 -5.16 -27.14
C GLU A 610 2.42 -6.17 -26.04
N ILE A 611 1.61 -6.23 -24.99
CA ILE A 611 1.75 -7.20 -23.90
C ILE A 611 0.42 -7.94 -23.79
N PRO A 612 0.27 -9.07 -24.49
CA PRO A 612 -0.96 -9.83 -24.48
C PRO A 612 -1.19 -10.48 -23.10
N LEU A 613 -2.46 -10.69 -22.75
CA LEU A 613 -2.89 -11.48 -21.61
C LEU A 613 -3.88 -12.55 -22.10
N PRO A 614 -3.53 -13.82 -21.89
CA PRO A 614 -2.31 -14.32 -21.22
C PRO A 614 -1.05 -14.00 -22.05
N PRO A 615 0.14 -14.02 -21.41
CA PRO A 615 1.38 -13.96 -22.15
C PRO A 615 1.50 -15.20 -23.04
N PRO A 616 2.26 -15.15 -24.15
CA PRO A 616 2.48 -16.35 -24.94
C PRO A 616 3.16 -17.44 -24.09
N PRO A 617 2.76 -18.72 -24.22
CA PRO A 617 3.41 -19.81 -23.50
C PRO A 617 4.85 -19.97 -23.93
N GLN A 618 5.74 -20.24 -22.99
CA GLN A 618 7.13 -20.56 -23.27
C GLN A 618 7.27 -22.00 -23.84
N PRO A 619 8.34 -22.30 -24.55
CA PRO A 619 8.52 -23.63 -25.15
C PRO A 619 8.39 -24.79 -24.17
N TYR A 620 8.97 -24.68 -22.96
CA TYR A 620 8.87 -25.71 -21.94
C TYR A 620 7.44 -25.88 -21.40
N GLU A 621 6.64 -24.79 -21.32
CA GLU A 621 5.25 -24.88 -20.87
C GLU A 621 4.37 -25.63 -21.87
N THR A 622 4.57 -25.35 -23.17
CA THR A 622 3.91 -26.07 -24.26
C THR A 622 4.32 -27.54 -24.27
N TYR A 623 5.62 -27.82 -24.12
CA TYR A 623 6.14 -29.19 -24.04
C TYR A 623 5.51 -29.96 -22.87
N LEU A 624 5.53 -29.44 -21.66
CA LEU A 624 4.98 -30.09 -20.47
C LEU A 624 3.49 -30.38 -20.58
N LYS A 625 2.71 -29.42 -21.06
CA LYS A 625 1.26 -29.60 -21.28
C LYS A 625 0.93 -30.73 -22.28
N THR A 626 1.80 -30.98 -23.25
CA THR A 626 1.56 -32.00 -24.28
C THR A 626 2.13 -33.35 -23.91
N GLN A 627 3.23 -33.41 -23.15
CA GLN A 627 3.99 -34.64 -22.89
C GLN A 627 3.66 -35.27 -21.53
N ASP A 628 3.15 -34.53 -20.57
CA ASP A 628 2.86 -35.05 -19.23
C ASP A 628 1.45 -34.68 -18.77
N THR A 629 0.58 -35.67 -18.69
CA THR A 629 -0.81 -35.53 -18.22
C THR A 629 -0.97 -35.94 -16.76
N ALA A 630 0.08 -36.54 -16.14
CA ALA A 630 0.04 -36.91 -14.75
C ALA A 630 0.17 -35.66 -13.85
N PHE A 631 -0.02 -35.85 -12.55
CA PHE A 631 0.21 -34.79 -11.57
C PHE A 631 1.69 -34.43 -11.48
N TYR A 632 1.98 -33.16 -11.62
CA TYR A 632 3.28 -32.57 -11.32
C TYR A 632 3.14 -31.08 -10.95
N ARG A 633 4.14 -30.56 -10.26
CA ARG A 633 4.41 -29.14 -10.12
C ARG A 633 5.78 -28.80 -10.67
N ILE A 634 5.95 -27.54 -11.05
CA ILE A 634 7.22 -26.97 -11.47
C ILE A 634 7.81 -26.07 -10.38
N LEU A 635 9.13 -25.88 -10.41
CA LEU A 635 9.82 -24.80 -9.72
C LEU A 635 10.78 -24.13 -10.72
N PRO A 636 10.45 -22.92 -11.19
CA PRO A 636 11.19 -22.23 -12.24
C PRO A 636 12.39 -21.47 -11.67
N LEU A 637 13.59 -22.03 -11.81
CA LEU A 637 14.85 -21.41 -11.34
C LEU A 637 15.48 -20.47 -12.39
N HIS A 638 14.98 -20.43 -13.62
CA HIS A 638 15.41 -19.47 -14.64
C HIS A 638 14.87 -18.06 -14.41
N THR A 639 13.94 -17.92 -13.49
CA THR A 639 13.41 -16.65 -12.98
C THR A 639 13.64 -16.57 -11.47
N SER A 640 13.16 -15.53 -10.82
CA SER A 640 13.10 -15.47 -9.35
C SER A 640 11.92 -16.31 -8.84
N PRO A 641 12.09 -17.56 -8.41
CA PRO A 641 11.00 -18.53 -8.28
C PRO A 641 9.91 -18.12 -7.28
N PHE A 642 10.24 -17.27 -6.28
CA PHE A 642 9.30 -16.85 -5.23
C PHE A 642 8.85 -15.39 -5.35
N THR A 643 9.23 -14.71 -6.45
CA THR A 643 8.87 -13.31 -6.74
C THR A 643 8.40 -13.09 -8.18
N ASP A 644 8.12 -14.17 -8.93
CA ASP A 644 7.58 -14.12 -10.29
C ASP A 644 6.38 -15.05 -10.45
N ALA A 645 5.23 -14.49 -10.84
CA ALA A 645 3.99 -15.23 -11.09
C ALA A 645 3.84 -15.68 -12.55
N ARG A 646 4.71 -15.23 -13.47
CA ARG A 646 4.57 -15.56 -14.90
C ARG A 646 4.52 -17.07 -15.19
N PRO A 647 5.35 -17.92 -14.57
CA PRO A 647 5.30 -19.37 -14.79
C PRO A 647 4.01 -20.03 -14.28
N SER A 648 3.31 -19.38 -13.36
CA SER A 648 2.05 -19.88 -12.79
C SER A 648 0.82 -19.69 -13.71
N VAL A 649 0.98 -19.02 -14.85
CA VAL A 649 -0.14 -18.76 -15.78
C VAL A 649 -0.66 -20.05 -16.41
N PHE A 650 0.22 -21.02 -16.66
CA PHE A 650 -0.11 -22.21 -17.42
C PHE A 650 0.08 -23.53 -16.66
N LEU A 651 0.84 -23.51 -15.56
CA LEU A 651 1.25 -24.73 -14.84
C LEU A 651 1.08 -24.52 -13.32
N GLU A 652 0.82 -25.62 -12.60
CA GLU A 652 0.91 -25.61 -11.14
C GLU A 652 2.36 -25.38 -10.72
N ASN A 653 2.59 -24.37 -9.90
CA ASN A 653 3.91 -23.88 -9.54
C ASN A 653 4.09 -23.93 -8.01
N ALA A 654 5.23 -24.43 -7.56
CA ALA A 654 5.63 -24.36 -6.16
C ALA A 654 6.19 -22.98 -5.77
N GLY A 655 6.52 -22.16 -6.77
CA GLY A 655 6.86 -20.75 -6.64
C GLY A 655 5.70 -19.82 -6.87
N GLY A 656 6.00 -18.55 -7.22
CA GLY A 656 5.01 -17.54 -7.53
C GLY A 656 5.34 -16.18 -6.93
N TYR A 657 4.43 -15.23 -7.05
CA TYR A 657 4.52 -13.89 -6.48
C TYR A 657 3.32 -13.62 -5.58
N HIS A 658 3.52 -13.23 -4.33
CA HIS A 658 2.47 -12.65 -3.48
C HIS A 658 3.07 -11.97 -2.23
N PRO A 659 2.65 -10.73 -1.88
CA PRO A 659 3.18 -9.99 -0.73
C PRO A 659 2.62 -10.42 0.63
N ALA A 660 1.68 -11.36 0.67
CA ALA A 660 1.07 -11.93 1.87
C ALA A 660 0.88 -13.44 1.70
N LYS A 661 1.98 -14.17 1.48
CA LYS A 661 1.99 -15.64 1.40
C LYS A 661 1.55 -16.29 2.72
N LEU A 662 1.12 -17.55 2.67
CA LEU A 662 0.92 -18.34 3.87
C LEU A 662 2.21 -18.45 4.67
N LYS A 663 2.13 -18.24 5.97
CA LYS A 663 3.28 -18.14 6.87
C LYS A 663 4.11 -19.41 6.87
N ARG A 664 3.48 -20.58 7.05
CA ARG A 664 4.17 -21.87 7.04
C ARG A 664 4.87 -22.13 5.72
N TYR A 665 4.26 -21.72 4.59
CA TYR A 665 4.92 -21.88 3.28
C TYR A 665 6.16 -20.99 3.13
N GLN A 666 6.11 -19.76 3.63
CA GLN A 666 7.27 -18.87 3.65
C GLN A 666 8.41 -19.48 4.51
N GLN A 667 8.08 -20.02 5.68
CA GLN A 667 9.05 -20.69 6.56
C GLN A 667 9.64 -21.93 5.88
N LEU A 668 8.83 -22.68 5.13
CA LEU A 668 9.31 -23.81 4.32
C LEU A 668 10.27 -23.36 3.20
N ILE A 669 9.98 -22.25 2.54
CA ILE A 669 10.88 -21.65 1.53
C ILE A 669 12.24 -21.33 2.18
N GLU A 670 12.23 -20.61 3.30
CA GLU A 670 13.43 -20.14 3.98
C GLU A 670 14.31 -21.27 4.52
N THR A 671 13.69 -22.36 4.97
CA THR A 671 14.41 -23.46 5.63
C THR A 671 14.88 -24.54 4.65
N HIS A 672 14.03 -24.93 3.69
CA HIS A 672 14.27 -26.13 2.86
C HIS A 672 14.16 -25.89 1.35
N LEU A 673 13.09 -25.20 0.90
CA LEU A 673 12.78 -25.16 -0.53
C LEU A 673 13.80 -24.30 -1.32
N SER A 674 14.36 -23.25 -0.71
CA SER A 674 15.45 -22.45 -1.29
C SER A 674 16.75 -23.24 -1.44
N ARG A 675 16.93 -24.32 -0.67
CA ARG A 675 18.07 -25.24 -0.72
C ARG A 675 17.82 -26.42 -1.65
N LEU A 676 16.65 -26.53 -2.25
CA LEU A 676 16.25 -27.62 -3.15
C LEU A 676 16.37 -29.02 -2.50
N GLU A 677 16.00 -29.17 -1.24
CA GLU A 677 16.09 -30.42 -0.50
C GLU A 677 15.09 -31.46 -1.01
N LEU A 678 15.60 -32.63 -1.40
CA LEU A 678 14.88 -33.66 -2.14
C LEU A 678 13.56 -34.11 -1.47
N PRO A 679 13.52 -34.44 -0.15
CA PRO A 679 12.27 -34.87 0.45
C PRO A 679 11.15 -33.83 0.36
N VAL A 680 11.51 -32.53 0.45
CA VAL A 680 10.56 -31.42 0.35
C VAL A 680 10.11 -31.21 -1.09
N LEU A 681 11.01 -31.33 -2.08
CA LEU A 681 10.65 -31.27 -3.50
C LEU A 681 9.67 -32.40 -3.86
N GLN A 682 9.92 -33.62 -3.37
CA GLN A 682 9.05 -34.79 -3.61
C GLN A 682 7.67 -34.63 -2.97
N MET A 683 7.59 -34.25 -1.69
CA MET A 683 6.31 -34.09 -0.99
C MET A 683 5.42 -33.02 -1.60
N LEU A 684 6.03 -31.97 -2.19
CA LEU A 684 5.32 -30.92 -2.91
C LEU A 684 4.99 -31.29 -4.37
N GLY A 685 5.38 -32.46 -4.84
CA GLY A 685 5.14 -32.91 -6.20
C GLY A 685 5.95 -32.18 -7.26
N ILE A 686 7.12 -31.59 -6.91
CA ILE A 686 7.98 -30.84 -7.83
C ILE A 686 8.75 -31.83 -8.70
N LYS A 687 8.15 -32.19 -9.82
CA LYS A 687 8.72 -33.12 -10.80
C LYS A 687 9.70 -32.44 -11.75
N TYR A 688 9.49 -31.16 -12.04
CA TYR A 688 10.28 -30.42 -13.01
C TYR A 688 10.89 -29.15 -12.43
N LEU A 689 12.16 -28.92 -12.76
CA LEU A 689 12.87 -27.65 -12.57
C LEU A 689 13.19 -27.07 -13.94
N THR A 690 13.25 -25.75 -14.03
CA THR A 690 13.74 -25.06 -15.23
C THR A 690 14.86 -24.10 -14.83
N ALA A 691 15.99 -24.12 -15.52
CA ALA A 691 17.13 -23.27 -15.23
C ALA A 691 17.82 -22.78 -16.51
N ASN A 692 18.61 -21.72 -16.40
CA ASN A 692 19.38 -21.10 -17.47
C ASN A 692 20.91 -21.15 -17.20
N GLY A 693 21.37 -22.13 -16.44
CA GLY A 693 22.80 -22.33 -16.12
C GLY A 693 23.31 -21.55 -14.90
N GLN A 694 22.48 -20.70 -14.28
CA GLN A 694 22.87 -19.88 -13.10
C GLN A 694 22.75 -20.63 -11.76
N TYR A 695 22.01 -21.74 -11.73
CA TYR A 695 21.73 -22.50 -10.52
C TYR A 695 22.37 -23.88 -10.53
N ALA A 696 22.91 -24.32 -9.39
CA ALA A 696 23.33 -25.69 -9.18
C ALA A 696 22.10 -26.59 -9.05
N ILE A 697 21.89 -27.48 -10.00
CA ILE A 697 20.77 -28.41 -10.00
C ILE A 697 21.14 -29.64 -9.16
N PRO A 698 20.25 -30.10 -8.25
CA PRO A 698 20.52 -31.32 -7.49
C PRO A 698 20.77 -32.51 -8.40
N PRO A 699 21.74 -33.40 -8.06
CA PRO A 699 22.11 -34.56 -8.89
C PRO A 699 20.99 -35.59 -9.05
N THR A 700 19.88 -35.44 -8.30
CA THR A 700 18.68 -36.26 -8.40
C THR A 700 17.77 -35.91 -9.57
N TYR A 701 18.07 -34.80 -10.27
CA TYR A 701 17.37 -34.35 -11.49
C TYR A 701 18.24 -34.61 -12.71
N ASP A 702 17.64 -35.15 -13.77
CA ASP A 702 18.25 -35.30 -15.08
C ASP A 702 17.87 -34.16 -16.01
N SER A 703 18.83 -33.67 -16.78
CA SER A 703 18.55 -32.76 -17.90
C SER A 703 17.74 -33.50 -18.95
N LEU A 704 16.55 -32.99 -19.23
CA LEU A 704 15.62 -33.60 -20.21
C LEU A 704 15.76 -32.97 -21.59
N LEU A 705 15.74 -31.62 -21.65
CA LEU A 705 15.75 -30.87 -22.90
C LEU A 705 16.17 -29.42 -22.66
N THR A 706 16.99 -28.86 -23.54
CA THR A 706 17.31 -27.44 -23.58
C THR A 706 16.58 -26.81 -24.76
N PHE A 707 15.82 -25.75 -24.48
CA PHE A 707 15.01 -25.01 -25.47
C PHE A 707 15.83 -23.90 -26.15
N PRO A 708 15.37 -23.38 -27.31
CA PRO A 708 16.06 -22.33 -28.05
C PRO A 708 16.28 -21.02 -27.29
N ASP A 709 15.47 -20.74 -26.30
CA ASP A 709 15.58 -19.59 -25.39
C ASP A 709 16.63 -19.75 -24.28
N GLY A 710 17.38 -20.88 -24.31
CA GLY A 710 18.44 -21.20 -23.33
C GLY A 710 17.92 -21.77 -22.03
N ILE A 711 16.65 -22.03 -21.90
CA ILE A 711 16.06 -22.67 -20.71
C ILE A 711 16.21 -24.18 -20.82
N THR A 712 16.81 -24.80 -19.83
CA THR A 712 16.92 -26.26 -19.71
C THR A 712 15.85 -26.78 -18.74
N LEU A 713 15.09 -27.78 -19.19
CA LEU A 713 14.13 -28.52 -18.39
C LEU A 713 14.80 -29.72 -17.74
N TYR A 714 14.66 -29.83 -16.44
CA TYR A 714 15.17 -30.96 -15.64
C TYR A 714 14.03 -31.75 -15.06
N ARG A 715 14.15 -33.08 -15.00
CA ARG A 715 13.14 -33.99 -14.46
C ARG A 715 13.70 -34.78 -13.29
N LEU A 716 12.93 -34.82 -12.20
CA LEU A 716 13.25 -35.66 -11.05
C LEU A 716 13.23 -37.17 -11.42
N ARG A 717 14.27 -37.93 -11.03
CA ARG A 717 14.33 -39.37 -11.26
C ARG A 717 13.30 -40.14 -10.45
N ALA A 718 13.11 -39.73 -9.19
CA ALA A 718 12.15 -40.34 -8.30
C ALA A 718 10.69 -39.99 -8.69
N PRO A 719 9.73 -40.91 -8.51
CA PRO A 719 8.35 -40.61 -8.76
C PRO A 719 7.81 -39.60 -7.76
N VAL A 720 6.96 -38.68 -8.22
CA VAL A 720 6.16 -37.80 -7.37
C VAL A 720 4.76 -38.39 -7.21
N ARG A 721 4.15 -38.17 -6.05
CA ARG A 721 2.81 -38.65 -5.73
C ARG A 721 1.90 -37.48 -5.38
N TYR A 722 0.67 -37.52 -5.85
CA TYR A 722 -0.33 -36.55 -5.44
C TYR A 722 -0.87 -36.85 -4.03
N THR A 723 -1.03 -38.15 -3.75
CA THR A 723 -1.54 -38.65 -2.46
C THR A 723 -0.95 -40.01 -2.13
N TRP A 724 -0.80 -40.33 -0.85
CA TRP A 724 -0.28 -41.58 -0.36
C TRP A 724 -0.75 -41.89 1.05
N LEU A 725 -0.66 -43.14 1.47
CA LEU A 725 -0.83 -43.58 2.85
C LEU A 725 0.53 -43.58 3.55
N ALA A 726 0.61 -42.96 4.72
CA ALA A 726 1.82 -43.00 5.52
C ALA A 726 1.99 -44.40 6.18
N GLU A 727 3.21 -44.93 6.11
CA GLU A 727 3.56 -46.18 6.77
C GLU A 727 3.78 -45.98 8.28
N SER A 728 4.28 -44.83 8.65
CA SER A 728 4.59 -44.49 10.06
C SER A 728 4.41 -43.01 10.36
N LEU A 729 4.03 -42.74 11.62
CA LEU A 729 3.95 -41.38 12.14
C LEU A 729 5.19 -41.02 12.97
N VAL A 730 5.66 -39.81 12.78
CA VAL A 730 6.65 -39.16 13.65
C VAL A 730 5.99 -38.00 14.32
N VAL A 731 5.86 -38.07 15.65
CA VAL A 731 5.13 -37.04 16.42
C VAL A 731 6.11 -36.18 17.19
N TYR A 732 6.07 -34.89 16.94
CA TYR A 732 6.88 -33.91 17.64
C TYR A 732 6.05 -33.06 18.62
N PRO A 733 6.61 -32.72 19.79
CA PRO A 733 5.92 -31.80 20.72
C PRO A 733 5.82 -30.40 20.15
N ARG A 734 6.77 -29.94 19.35
CA ARG A 734 6.84 -28.57 18.82
C ARG A 734 6.87 -28.54 17.30
N ILE A 735 6.28 -27.48 16.75
CA ILE A 735 6.20 -27.27 15.30
C ILE A 735 7.58 -26.99 14.66
N ASP A 736 8.51 -26.37 15.40
CA ASP A 736 9.90 -26.16 14.96
C ASP A 736 10.57 -27.48 14.59
N GLN A 737 10.40 -28.49 15.43
CA GLN A 737 10.99 -29.81 15.21
C GLN A 737 10.41 -30.52 13.97
N THR A 738 9.10 -30.33 13.74
CA THR A 738 8.47 -30.84 12.53
C THR A 738 9.09 -30.21 11.27
N LEU A 739 9.29 -28.87 11.28
CA LEU A 739 9.91 -28.16 10.17
C LEU A 739 11.35 -28.65 9.96
N ASP A 740 12.18 -28.62 11.01
CA ASP A 740 13.63 -28.88 10.92
C ASP A 740 13.94 -30.33 10.55
N SER A 741 13.00 -31.26 10.75
CA SER A 741 13.18 -32.67 10.46
C SER A 741 12.73 -33.12 9.08
N LEU A 742 12.12 -32.26 8.28
CA LEU A 742 11.57 -32.63 6.95
C LEU A 742 12.60 -33.24 6.01
N SER A 743 13.84 -32.77 6.04
CA SER A 743 14.92 -33.29 5.18
C SER A 743 15.51 -34.61 5.67
N GLN A 744 15.20 -35.04 6.90
CA GLN A 744 15.80 -36.23 7.52
C GLN A 744 14.98 -37.50 7.26
N TYR A 745 13.77 -37.42 6.74
CA TYR A 745 12.86 -38.53 6.52
C TYR A 745 12.49 -38.68 5.06
N ASP A 746 12.18 -39.90 4.67
CA ASP A 746 11.47 -40.20 3.43
C ASP A 746 9.98 -39.87 3.63
N LEU A 747 9.58 -38.66 3.23
CA LEU A 747 8.22 -38.17 3.44
C LEU A 747 7.16 -38.88 2.58
N SER A 748 7.57 -39.80 1.69
CA SER A 748 6.65 -40.68 0.98
C SER A 748 6.19 -41.88 1.85
N ARG A 749 6.89 -42.14 2.96
CA ARG A 749 6.63 -43.24 3.90
C ARG A 749 6.31 -42.72 5.30
N TYR A 750 6.99 -41.65 5.74
CA TYR A 750 6.80 -41.06 7.06
C TYR A 750 5.93 -39.81 6.99
N ALA A 751 5.02 -39.67 7.94
CA ALA A 751 4.26 -38.45 8.12
C ALA A 751 4.66 -37.78 9.44
N LEU A 752 5.14 -36.55 9.36
CA LEU A 752 5.56 -35.75 10.52
C LEU A 752 4.39 -34.84 10.94
N ILE A 753 3.98 -34.97 12.21
CA ILE A 753 2.87 -34.23 12.79
C ILE A 753 3.26 -33.69 14.17
N THR A 754 2.51 -32.72 14.65
CA THR A 754 2.67 -32.26 16.03
C THR A 754 1.78 -33.04 17.00
N GLN A 755 2.13 -33.02 18.30
CA GLN A 755 1.29 -33.61 19.36
C GLN A 755 -0.11 -32.97 19.36
N LYS A 756 -0.23 -31.69 19.02
CA LYS A 756 -1.50 -30.99 18.89
C LYS A 756 -2.34 -31.54 17.73
N ASP A 757 -1.72 -31.80 16.58
CA ASP A 757 -2.40 -32.38 15.43
C ASP A 757 -2.86 -33.80 15.71
N LEU A 758 -2.04 -34.59 16.41
CA LEU A 758 -2.40 -35.96 16.83
C LEU A 758 -3.67 -35.98 17.70
N GLN A 759 -3.84 -35.02 18.60
CA GLN A 759 -5.01 -34.91 19.47
C GLN A 759 -6.33 -34.58 18.74
N LEU A 760 -6.24 -34.05 17.53
CA LEU A 760 -7.41 -33.76 16.68
C LEU A 760 -7.93 -34.99 15.95
N LEU A 761 -7.15 -36.07 15.87
CA LEU A 761 -7.52 -37.25 15.11
C LEU A 761 -8.56 -38.11 15.84
N PRO A 762 -9.63 -38.52 15.16
CA PRO A 762 -10.71 -39.36 15.77
C PRO A 762 -10.21 -40.77 16.11
N THR A 763 -9.17 -41.24 15.42
CA THR A 763 -8.54 -42.55 15.66
C THR A 763 -7.05 -42.43 15.40
N GLN A 764 -6.23 -43.05 16.20
CA GLN A 764 -4.77 -43.07 15.99
C GLN A 764 -4.38 -43.99 14.84
N PRO A 765 -3.69 -43.43 13.81
CA PRO A 765 -3.13 -44.25 12.74
C PRO A 765 -2.13 -45.28 13.25
N GLN A 766 -2.12 -46.45 12.67
CA GLN A 766 -1.18 -47.54 13.04
C GLN A 766 0.07 -47.48 12.15
N SER A 767 1.24 -47.58 12.76
CA SER A 767 2.52 -47.69 12.05
C SER A 767 2.78 -49.14 11.63
N ALA A 768 2.72 -49.40 10.34
CA ALA A 768 3.06 -50.68 9.73
C ALA A 768 3.45 -50.49 8.27
N PRO A 769 4.31 -51.35 7.66
CA PRO A 769 4.57 -51.33 6.24
C PRO A 769 3.30 -51.45 5.43
N LEU A 770 3.26 -50.80 4.27
CA LEU A 770 2.09 -50.90 3.35
C LEU A 770 2.08 -52.27 2.68
N ASP A 771 0.89 -52.88 2.68
CA ASP A 771 0.61 -54.06 1.91
C ASP A 771 0.26 -53.72 0.45
N SER A 772 0.53 -54.66 -0.48
CA SER A 772 0.23 -54.42 -1.90
C SER A 772 -1.27 -54.23 -2.23
N SER A 773 -2.15 -54.58 -1.29
CA SER A 773 -3.60 -54.39 -1.42
C SER A 773 -4.06 -52.99 -0.92
N GLU A 774 -3.19 -52.28 -0.19
CA GLU A 774 -3.47 -50.94 0.30
C GLU A 774 -3.10 -49.91 -0.74
N GLY A 775 -3.88 -48.84 -0.86
CA GLY A 775 -3.54 -47.78 -1.81
C GLY A 775 -4.67 -46.73 -1.94
N VAL A 776 -4.37 -45.76 -2.77
CA VAL A 776 -5.26 -44.63 -3.04
C VAL A 776 -5.49 -44.51 -4.53
N GLU A 777 -6.76 -44.45 -4.93
CA GLU A 777 -7.22 -44.19 -6.29
C GLU A 777 -7.82 -42.78 -6.34
N ILE A 778 -7.37 -41.96 -7.28
CA ILE A 778 -7.94 -40.62 -7.50
C ILE A 778 -9.15 -40.76 -8.43
N LEU A 779 -10.36 -40.63 -7.88
CA LEU A 779 -11.60 -40.66 -8.66
C LEU A 779 -11.87 -39.34 -9.39
N ARG A 780 -11.58 -38.22 -8.71
CA ARG A 780 -11.72 -36.87 -9.27
C ARG A 780 -10.70 -35.95 -8.62
N ARG A 781 -10.00 -35.15 -9.42
CA ARG A 781 -9.13 -34.08 -8.94
C ARG A 781 -9.57 -32.75 -9.56
N ASN A 782 -10.28 -31.92 -8.79
CA ASN A 782 -10.46 -30.51 -9.05
C ASN A 782 -9.82 -29.73 -7.89
N PRO A 783 -8.57 -29.30 -8.01
CA PRO A 783 -7.85 -28.67 -6.91
C PRO A 783 -8.42 -27.29 -6.53
N LEU A 784 -9.33 -26.74 -7.32
CA LEU A 784 -10.03 -25.47 -7.03
C LEU A 784 -11.17 -25.66 -6.03
N GLU A 785 -11.82 -26.84 -6.00
CA GLU A 785 -13.09 -27.04 -5.28
C GLU A 785 -13.18 -28.38 -4.56
N GLU A 786 -12.81 -29.50 -5.22
CA GLU A 786 -13.10 -30.84 -4.72
C GLU A 786 -12.10 -31.90 -5.19
N ILE A 787 -11.72 -32.77 -4.29
CA ILE A 787 -10.90 -33.94 -4.54
C ILE A 787 -11.67 -35.15 -4.00
N LEU A 788 -11.89 -36.17 -4.84
CA LEU A 788 -12.56 -37.40 -4.48
C LEU A 788 -11.59 -38.58 -4.65
N LEU A 789 -11.41 -39.35 -3.59
CA LEU A 789 -10.49 -40.48 -3.51
C LEU A 789 -11.19 -41.73 -3.06
N ARG A 790 -10.76 -42.88 -3.59
CA ARG A 790 -11.05 -44.20 -3.03
C ARG A 790 -9.80 -44.70 -2.33
N VAL A 791 -9.92 -45.03 -1.07
CA VAL A 791 -8.81 -45.46 -0.22
C VAL A 791 -9.06 -46.87 0.29
N ARG A 792 -8.07 -47.78 0.11
CA ARG A 792 -8.09 -49.11 0.69
C ARG A 792 -6.99 -49.23 1.72
N SER A 793 -7.34 -49.65 2.92
CA SER A 793 -6.39 -49.79 4.02
C SER A 793 -6.75 -50.94 4.94
N ARG A 794 -5.78 -51.73 5.40
CA ARG A 794 -5.98 -52.83 6.35
C ARG A 794 -6.06 -52.37 7.80
N THR A 795 -5.43 -51.23 8.07
CA THR A 795 -5.38 -50.62 9.42
C THR A 795 -5.76 -49.16 9.31
N ALA A 796 -6.03 -48.49 10.43
CA ALA A 796 -6.19 -47.03 10.41
C ALA A 796 -4.90 -46.38 9.92
N ARG A 797 -4.96 -45.59 8.86
CA ARG A 797 -3.85 -44.93 8.20
C ARG A 797 -4.01 -43.42 8.12
N LEU A 798 -2.91 -42.71 8.09
CA LEU A 798 -2.92 -41.29 7.70
C LEU A 798 -2.76 -41.18 6.17
N LEU A 799 -3.81 -40.72 5.52
CA LEU A 799 -3.79 -40.30 4.12
C LEU A 799 -3.20 -38.91 4.01
N VAL A 800 -2.14 -38.76 3.21
CA VAL A 800 -1.45 -37.50 2.95
C VAL A 800 -1.76 -37.03 1.53
N LEU A 801 -2.10 -35.75 1.39
CA LEU A 801 -2.29 -35.10 0.08
C LEU A 801 -1.19 -34.06 -0.13
N SER A 802 -0.60 -34.05 -1.33
CA SER A 802 0.37 -33.02 -1.77
C SER A 802 -0.34 -31.68 -2.07
N GLU A 803 -1.14 -31.21 -1.10
CA GLU A 803 -1.89 -29.96 -1.16
C GLU A 803 -1.67 -29.16 0.12
N ILE A 804 -1.48 -27.86 -0.03
CA ILE A 804 -1.25 -26.99 1.13
C ILE A 804 -2.53 -26.92 1.98
N HIS A 805 -2.37 -27.10 3.29
CA HIS A 805 -3.48 -27.02 4.22
C HIS A 805 -3.79 -25.58 4.61
N TYR A 806 -5.06 -25.21 4.47
CA TYR A 806 -5.65 -23.97 4.98
C TYR A 806 -6.90 -24.32 5.78
N PRO A 807 -6.80 -24.39 7.12
CA PRO A 807 -7.83 -24.93 8.00
C PRO A 807 -9.21 -24.26 7.88
N PRO A 808 -9.32 -22.94 7.63
CA PRO A 808 -10.65 -22.30 7.59
C PRO A 808 -11.56 -22.84 6.49
N ASP A 809 -11.04 -23.14 5.30
CA ASP A 809 -11.85 -23.38 4.11
C ASP A 809 -11.90 -24.84 3.65
N TRP A 810 -10.86 -25.65 3.94
CA TRP A 810 -10.82 -27.04 3.49
C TRP A 810 -11.46 -27.97 4.51
N LYS A 811 -12.40 -28.78 4.04
CA LYS A 811 -13.15 -29.80 4.81
C LYS A 811 -12.94 -31.17 4.20
N ALA A 812 -13.14 -32.21 5.01
CA ALA A 812 -13.10 -33.59 4.53
C ALA A 812 -14.24 -34.43 5.10
N THR A 813 -14.66 -35.42 4.31
CA THR A 813 -15.54 -36.50 4.77
C THR A 813 -14.96 -37.85 4.39
N VAL A 814 -15.17 -38.85 5.25
CA VAL A 814 -14.93 -40.26 4.96
C VAL A 814 -16.27 -40.93 4.96
N ASP A 815 -16.67 -41.49 3.82
CA ASP A 815 -18.02 -42.08 3.59
C ASP A 815 -19.19 -41.15 3.98
N GLY A 816 -19.00 -39.87 3.71
CA GLY A 816 -19.98 -38.82 4.01
C GLY A 816 -19.95 -38.29 5.46
N GLN A 817 -19.17 -38.88 6.35
CA GLN A 817 -18.99 -38.37 7.73
C GLN A 817 -17.83 -37.38 7.81
N GLU A 818 -18.06 -36.20 8.40
CA GLU A 818 -17.03 -35.20 8.58
C GLU A 818 -15.87 -35.74 9.40
N THR A 819 -14.65 -35.45 8.92
CA THR A 819 -13.39 -35.81 9.59
C THR A 819 -12.43 -34.60 9.56
N PRO A 820 -11.64 -34.40 10.62
CA PRO A 820 -10.68 -33.32 10.65
C PRO A 820 -9.55 -33.52 9.63
N ILE A 821 -9.13 -32.42 9.01
CA ILE A 821 -7.88 -32.34 8.27
C ILE A 821 -6.84 -31.76 9.22
N ILE A 822 -5.68 -32.42 9.33
CA ILE A 822 -4.55 -31.94 10.16
C ILE A 822 -3.39 -31.46 9.30
N TYR A 823 -2.53 -30.64 9.88
CA TYR A 823 -1.24 -30.36 9.27
C TYR A 823 -0.34 -31.59 9.32
N THR A 824 0.16 -31.98 8.17
CA THR A 824 1.11 -33.08 7.99
C THR A 824 2.31 -32.57 7.22
N ASN A 825 3.50 -33.04 7.58
CA ASN A 825 4.75 -32.58 6.96
C ASN A 825 4.80 -31.03 6.90
N PHE A 826 4.41 -30.40 8.00
CA PHE A 826 4.40 -28.97 8.25
C PHE A 826 3.34 -28.16 7.48
N VAL A 827 3.08 -28.47 6.20
CA VAL A 827 2.22 -27.66 5.31
C VAL A 827 1.11 -28.45 4.61
N LEU A 828 1.19 -29.78 4.56
CA LEU A 828 0.31 -30.64 3.79
C LEU A 828 -0.97 -31.01 4.56
N ARG A 829 -1.95 -31.56 3.83
CA ARG A 829 -3.20 -32.10 4.39
C ARG A 829 -3.05 -33.56 4.78
N GLY A 830 -3.40 -33.88 6.01
CA GLY A 830 -3.49 -35.27 6.51
C GLY A 830 -4.90 -35.61 6.97
N ILE A 831 -5.38 -36.79 6.62
CA ILE A 831 -6.73 -37.27 6.96
C ILE A 831 -6.61 -38.72 7.43
N VAL A 832 -7.17 -39.07 8.59
CA VAL A 832 -7.22 -40.46 9.04
C VAL A 832 -8.32 -41.20 8.32
N VAL A 833 -7.96 -42.38 7.77
CA VAL A 833 -8.88 -43.30 7.12
C VAL A 833 -8.90 -44.58 7.93
N PRO A 834 -10.07 -45.09 8.34
CA PRO A 834 -10.21 -46.35 9.05
C PRO A 834 -9.85 -47.55 8.20
N PRO A 835 -9.75 -48.77 8.80
CA PRO A 835 -9.58 -50.03 8.03
C PRO A 835 -10.75 -50.29 7.11
N GLY A 836 -10.50 -50.70 5.85
CA GLY A 836 -11.51 -51.00 4.85
C GLY A 836 -11.31 -50.28 3.53
N GLU A 837 -12.33 -50.26 2.73
CA GLU A 837 -12.41 -49.44 1.50
C GLU A 837 -13.37 -48.29 1.76
N HIS A 838 -12.86 -47.07 1.59
CA HIS A 838 -13.54 -45.83 1.95
C HIS A 838 -13.48 -44.81 0.83
N THR A 839 -14.54 -43.99 0.72
CA THR A 839 -14.55 -42.81 -0.16
C THR A 839 -14.23 -41.59 0.66
N VAL A 840 -13.09 -40.95 0.33
CA VAL A 840 -12.65 -39.72 0.97
C VAL A 840 -12.93 -38.56 0.03
N ARG A 841 -13.71 -37.60 0.52
CA ARG A 841 -14.04 -36.35 -0.19
C ARG A 841 -13.35 -35.19 0.55
N VAL A 842 -12.51 -34.44 -0.14
CA VAL A 842 -11.90 -33.20 0.35
C VAL A 842 -12.45 -32.05 -0.48
N TYR A 843 -13.09 -31.09 0.17
CA TYR A 843 -13.80 -30.02 -0.55
C TYR A 843 -13.61 -28.67 0.13
N LEU A 844 -13.75 -27.61 -0.67
CA LEU A 844 -13.60 -26.25 -0.22
C LEU A 844 -14.97 -25.66 0.16
N GLN A 845 -15.07 -25.14 1.37
CA GLN A 845 -16.25 -24.45 1.87
C GLN A 845 -15.81 -23.29 2.80
N SER A 846 -16.02 -22.06 2.36
CA SER A 846 -15.64 -20.88 3.11
C SER A 846 -16.80 -20.35 3.95
N ALA A 847 -16.84 -20.72 5.21
CA ALA A 847 -17.84 -20.23 6.16
C ALA A 847 -17.73 -18.71 6.38
N ILE A 848 -16.51 -18.16 6.30
CA ILE A 848 -16.28 -16.72 6.47
C ILE A 848 -16.82 -15.92 5.29
N HIS A 849 -16.72 -16.45 4.06
CA HIS A 849 -17.33 -15.85 2.87
C HIS A 849 -18.85 -15.80 3.00
N GLU A 850 -19.51 -16.92 3.35
CA GLU A 850 -20.95 -16.96 3.52
C GLU A 850 -21.45 -15.99 4.59
N ARG A 851 -20.75 -15.97 5.76
CA ARG A 851 -21.06 -15.02 6.84
C ARG A 851 -20.86 -13.59 6.40
N GLY A 852 -19.74 -13.29 5.76
CA GLY A 852 -19.41 -11.97 5.23
C GLY A 852 -20.44 -11.48 4.22
N SER A 853 -20.87 -12.34 3.29
CA SER A 853 -21.87 -12.06 2.27
C SER A 853 -23.24 -11.71 2.88
N ARG A 854 -23.71 -12.50 3.87
CA ARG A 854 -24.96 -12.19 4.60
C ARG A 854 -24.88 -10.86 5.35
N LEU A 855 -23.81 -10.60 6.06
CA LEU A 855 -23.59 -9.34 6.78
C LEU A 855 -23.50 -8.15 5.84
N SER A 856 -22.86 -8.31 4.67
CA SER A 856 -22.80 -7.25 3.65
C SER A 856 -24.16 -6.90 3.07
N LEU A 857 -25.02 -7.88 2.87
CA LEU A 857 -26.40 -7.62 2.45
C LEU A 857 -27.14 -6.77 3.48
N ILE A 858 -27.09 -7.17 4.75
CA ILE A 858 -27.74 -6.43 5.84
C ILE A 858 -27.17 -5.02 5.94
N GLY A 859 -25.85 -4.88 5.96
CA GLY A 859 -25.17 -3.58 6.02
C GLY A 859 -25.49 -2.68 4.83
N SER A 860 -25.56 -3.25 3.62
CA SER A 860 -25.92 -2.51 2.40
C SER A 860 -27.35 -2.02 2.42
N LEU A 861 -28.29 -2.85 2.86
CA LEU A 861 -29.70 -2.44 3.00
C LEU A 861 -29.87 -1.35 4.07
N LEU A 862 -29.15 -1.45 5.19
CA LEU A 862 -29.11 -0.41 6.21
C LEU A 862 -28.49 0.89 5.69
N ALA A 863 -27.41 0.80 4.90
CA ALA A 863 -26.80 1.98 4.28
C ALA A 863 -27.76 2.69 3.33
N TRP A 864 -28.49 1.96 2.49
CA TRP A 864 -29.51 2.53 1.62
C TRP A 864 -30.69 3.12 2.40
N ALA A 865 -31.13 2.45 3.47
CA ALA A 865 -32.20 2.98 4.34
C ALA A 865 -31.77 4.30 5.02
N LEU A 866 -30.57 4.33 5.58
CA LEU A 866 -30.01 5.55 6.19
C LEU A 866 -29.86 6.68 5.15
N ALA A 867 -29.37 6.37 3.97
CA ALA A 867 -29.22 7.33 2.88
C ALA A 867 -30.59 7.86 2.42
N ALA A 868 -31.60 7.03 2.32
CA ALA A 868 -32.98 7.42 1.96
C ALA A 868 -33.60 8.34 3.02
N VAL A 869 -33.48 7.98 4.32
CA VAL A 869 -33.93 8.81 5.43
C VAL A 869 -33.22 10.15 5.44
N ALA A 870 -31.89 10.14 5.27
CA ALA A 870 -31.09 11.34 5.19
C ALA A 870 -31.51 12.24 4.01
N THR A 871 -31.68 11.67 2.82
CA THR A 871 -32.14 12.41 1.63
C THR A 871 -33.54 12.98 1.83
N GLY A 872 -34.46 12.20 2.40
CA GLY A 872 -35.81 12.66 2.73
C GLY A 872 -35.80 13.84 3.72
N GLY A 873 -34.94 13.78 4.73
CA GLY A 873 -34.71 14.87 5.69
C GLY A 873 -34.19 16.13 5.01
N THR A 874 -33.25 16.00 4.08
CA THR A 874 -32.74 17.16 3.31
C THR A 874 -33.83 17.80 2.46
N LEU A 875 -34.61 16.98 1.73
CA LEU A 875 -35.70 17.48 0.89
C LEU A 875 -36.81 18.14 1.70
N TRP A 876 -37.12 17.59 2.89
CA TRP A 876 -38.12 18.18 3.80
C TRP A 876 -37.66 19.54 4.34
N HIS A 877 -36.38 19.67 4.74
CA HIS A 877 -35.79 20.94 5.14
C HIS A 877 -35.75 21.94 3.99
N TRP A 878 -35.42 21.52 2.78
CA TRP A 878 -35.45 22.38 1.58
C TRP A 878 -36.87 22.92 1.28
N ARG A 879 -37.89 22.07 1.41
CA ARG A 879 -39.30 22.52 1.23
C ARG A 879 -39.76 23.52 2.30
N LYS A 880 -39.23 23.46 3.50
CA LYS A 880 -39.53 24.40 4.58
C LYS A 880 -38.66 25.67 4.58
N TRP A 881 -37.59 25.67 3.83
CA TRP A 881 -36.68 26.79 3.75
C TRP A 881 -37.33 27.92 2.94
N LYS A 882 -37.90 28.94 3.65
CA LYS A 882 -38.27 30.22 3.03
C LYS A 882 -36.97 31.06 2.99
N PRO A 883 -36.62 31.64 1.81
CA PRO A 883 -35.51 32.57 1.77
C PRO A 883 -35.75 33.69 2.78
N PRO A 884 -34.76 34.15 3.51
CA PRO A 884 -34.91 35.33 4.37
C PRO A 884 -35.42 36.49 3.51
N GLN A 885 -36.53 37.05 3.92
CA GLN A 885 -37.05 38.28 3.30
C GLN A 885 -35.96 39.34 3.43
N SER A 886 -35.52 39.91 2.30
CA SER A 886 -34.63 41.05 2.30
C SER A 886 -35.27 42.16 3.18
N PRO A 887 -34.51 42.72 4.14
CA PRO A 887 -35.03 43.91 4.83
C PRO A 887 -35.26 44.98 3.76
N SER A 888 -36.50 45.47 3.75
CA SER A 888 -36.96 46.57 2.93
C SER A 888 -36.18 47.85 3.23
#